data_e6f01e6ca7db39ba8440707ed632db98
#
_entry.id   e6f01e6ca7db39ba8440707ed632db98
#
_cell.length_a   1.000
_cell.length_b   1.000
_cell.length_c   1.000
_cell.angle_alpha   90.00
_cell.angle_beta   90.00
_cell.angle_gamma   90.00
#
_symmetry.space_group_name_H-M   'P 1'
#
loop_
_entity.id
_entity.type
_entity.pdbx_description
1 polymer ?
#
loop_
_entity_poly.entity_id
_entity_poly.type
_entity_poly.pdbx_seq_one_letter_code
_entity_poly.pdbx_strand_id
1 'polypeptide(L)'
;MKTNKLLLTCLVIFISGSIVIKAQSTFDPVVYKQFLESNKSLTASQLISNNPVKTPYYASRTNPAELQNIPWFDSISRVFELKTGEEELLKNNFFMVSERLKSHSWANAFIDIYNNDLPLFISSDFVLGTLHNSYDAILQTLEWQYLEPNLIELLDAMYAAYPALYSKYSSDGRLDDALEDVDLFISVARSLIHEKEFVPQSHGTAKFNDILEKIAAEQMVSTTLFTAERPRKLDFSQFTPRGHYNKEIYTPGGTITLEKYFRTMMWLGRIDFLLTAPPENPWEPDWTDDELRRMQLGAILLNELLDSSGKRDNLDKHEQVITFFVGPDDNMTPVELAGLTGRMLSSPADLYTPVVFALFKDSLNASDDYGQKIMSNFFYVDPFSSDPGQLPVSFKLLGQKFLIDSYVLSEVVYDRIIVDNKKIYRGLPDPLDVMAVMGNEDAIFLLVDELEEYKYAYKVSSLKYLVDAYDENFWEQSLYNTWMAAIRELNPPTSSANLPYFMQTTAWHQEKLNTQLTSWAELRHDNILYGKQSYTGGTACSYPYTYIEPYPDFYARLQLFAENAATFLATVFDGDDFQSKTMIIDYYTRYAEIMGVFEEIAKKELSGVVINETEITFLKTMINSYMASGPSITGWFNDFFFDINKGLNWDYVVADVHTQPTDQAGNLVGHVLHVGNGYINKGVFLAPNPTNPEQLMAFAGPVSSFHYEVTNNFKRLTDQEWEQKFMWDGEVDLPSRPDWIRSYVAGPYGEARSDGRKLKGDVYTGTGEDPAEAMKDLDYLLAFPNPASDELHLRFVLNTPQGVNVEIFDTRGRLVSRHYHGILSPAEHDIQINLSQWEKGLYFLNFRAGSQLISKKIIIN
;
A
#
# COMPACT_ATOMS: atom_id res chain seq x y z
N MET A 1 -34.97 53.26 -23.85
CA MET A 1 -33.69 53.53 -24.53
C MET A 1 -32.56 53.47 -23.48
N LYS A 2 -31.49 52.86 -23.85
CA LYS A 2 -30.24 52.59 -23.16
C LYS A 2 -30.23 51.30 -22.32
N THR A 3 -29.72 50.26 -22.95
CA THR A 3 -29.17 49.01 -22.52
C THR A 3 -27.86 49.23 -21.74
N ASN A 4 -27.76 48.70 -20.55
CA ASN A 4 -26.47 48.53 -19.88
C ASN A 4 -26.11 47.05 -19.92
N LYS A 5 -25.07 46.72 -20.66
CA LYS A 5 -24.34 45.45 -20.62
C LYS A 5 -23.39 45.49 -19.41
N LEU A 6 -23.56 44.57 -18.47
CA LEU A 6 -22.57 44.31 -17.43
C LEU A 6 -21.47 43.47 -18.08
N LEU A 7 -20.27 44.04 -18.22
CA LEU A 7 -19.06 43.32 -18.54
C LEU A 7 -18.51 42.67 -17.27
N LEU A 8 -18.48 41.38 -17.24
CA LEU A 8 -17.75 40.60 -16.25
C LEU A 8 -16.26 40.67 -16.66
N THR A 9 -15.45 41.40 -15.93
CA THR A 9 -14.01 41.49 -16.16
C THR A 9 -13.34 40.44 -15.30
N CYS A 10 -12.94 39.31 -15.92
CA CYS A 10 -12.03 38.34 -15.30
C CYS A 10 -10.66 39.00 -15.17
N LEU A 11 -10.23 39.23 -13.95
CA LEU A 11 -8.88 39.67 -13.64
C LEU A 11 -7.94 38.45 -13.68
N VAL A 12 -7.26 38.25 -14.79
CA VAL A 12 -6.16 37.28 -14.89
C VAL A 12 -4.91 37.93 -14.32
N ILE A 13 -4.54 37.51 -13.13
CA ILE A 13 -3.24 37.86 -12.54
C ILE A 13 -2.19 36.97 -13.18
N PHE A 14 -1.39 37.54 -14.09
CA PHE A 14 -0.18 36.93 -14.59
C PHE A 14 0.88 36.96 -13.47
N ILE A 15 1.07 35.87 -12.75
CA ILE A 15 2.28 35.63 -11.98
C ILE A 15 3.29 35.04 -12.95
N SER A 16 4.33 35.81 -13.28
CA SER A 16 5.48 35.38 -14.10
C SER A 16 6.42 34.51 -13.24
N GLY A 17 5.95 33.34 -12.88
CA GLY A 17 6.83 32.24 -12.48
C GLY A 17 7.20 31.46 -13.74
N SER A 18 8.47 31.12 -13.90
CA SER A 18 8.95 30.30 -15.00
C SER A 18 8.36 28.88 -14.86
N ILE A 19 7.17 28.69 -15.43
CA ILE A 19 6.59 27.35 -15.59
C ILE A 19 7.48 26.64 -16.60
N VAL A 20 8.31 25.71 -16.12
CA VAL A 20 8.90 24.70 -16.98
C VAL A 20 7.74 23.82 -17.45
N ILE A 21 7.18 24.13 -18.61
CA ILE A 21 6.21 23.27 -19.29
C ILE A 21 6.97 21.98 -19.64
N LYS A 22 6.88 20.97 -18.75
CA LYS A 22 7.12 19.59 -19.17
C LYS A 22 6.12 19.34 -20.30
N ALA A 23 6.59 19.05 -21.50
CA ALA A 23 5.74 18.69 -22.61
C ALA A 23 4.90 17.47 -22.19
N GLN A 24 3.59 17.68 -21.96
CA GLN A 24 2.65 16.60 -21.73
C GLN A 24 2.68 15.69 -22.95
N SER A 25 3.23 14.49 -22.79
CA SER A 25 3.05 13.46 -23.80
C SER A 25 1.63 12.91 -23.61
N THR A 26 0.72 13.27 -24.51
CA THR A 26 -0.58 12.60 -24.56
C THR A 26 -0.34 11.10 -24.75
N PHE A 27 -0.88 10.27 -23.85
CA PHE A 27 -0.81 8.82 -23.96
C PHE A 27 -1.35 8.38 -25.33
N ASP A 28 -0.49 7.68 -26.10
CA ASP A 28 -0.86 7.12 -27.41
C ASP A 28 -0.94 5.59 -27.32
N PRO A 29 -2.14 5.00 -27.36
CA PRO A 29 -2.32 3.56 -27.28
C PRO A 29 -1.56 2.77 -28.38
N VAL A 30 -1.33 3.37 -29.55
CA VAL A 30 -0.60 2.73 -30.64
C VAL A 30 0.90 2.67 -30.30
N VAL A 31 1.46 3.76 -29.76
CA VAL A 31 2.85 3.81 -29.30
C VAL A 31 3.05 2.85 -28.13
N TYR A 32 2.13 2.83 -27.18
CA TYR A 32 2.19 1.89 -26.05
C TYR A 32 2.15 0.43 -26.51
N LYS A 33 1.27 0.08 -27.43
CA LYS A 33 1.21 -1.27 -28.01
C LYS A 33 2.52 -1.66 -28.72
N GLN A 34 3.16 -0.73 -29.45
CA GLN A 34 4.47 -0.95 -30.03
C GLN A 34 5.56 -1.15 -28.97
N PHE A 35 5.49 -0.39 -27.89
CA PHE A 35 6.39 -0.53 -26.75
C PHE A 35 6.24 -1.92 -26.10
N LEU A 36 5.01 -2.40 -25.85
CA LEU A 36 4.74 -3.74 -25.32
C LEU A 36 5.35 -4.83 -26.21
N GLU A 37 5.14 -4.77 -27.53
CA GLU A 37 5.70 -5.74 -28.48
C GLU A 37 7.23 -5.73 -28.52
N SER A 38 7.87 -4.56 -28.42
CA SER A 38 9.33 -4.44 -28.44
C SER A 38 9.99 -4.91 -27.14
N ASN A 39 9.28 -4.86 -26.02
CA ASN A 39 9.78 -5.20 -24.69
C ASN A 39 9.30 -6.55 -24.15
N LYS A 40 8.47 -7.31 -24.88
CA LYS A 40 7.89 -8.58 -24.40
C LYS A 40 8.89 -9.67 -23.99
N SER A 41 10.14 -9.54 -24.38
CA SER A 41 11.25 -10.43 -23.98
C SER A 41 12.34 -9.70 -23.18
N LEU A 42 12.03 -8.56 -22.59
CA LEU A 42 12.97 -7.77 -21.79
C LEU A 42 13.48 -8.59 -20.61
N THR A 43 14.80 -8.67 -20.46
CA THR A 43 15.44 -9.36 -19.32
C THR A 43 15.61 -8.43 -18.12
N ALA A 44 15.85 -9.00 -16.93
CA ALA A 44 16.19 -8.26 -15.71
C ALA A 44 17.40 -7.33 -15.93
N SER A 45 18.48 -7.85 -16.52
CA SER A 45 19.69 -7.05 -16.82
C SER A 45 19.42 -5.89 -17.77
N GLN A 46 18.52 -6.05 -18.77
CA GLN A 46 18.13 -4.97 -19.66
C GLN A 46 17.25 -3.95 -18.94
N LEU A 47 16.31 -4.39 -18.10
CA LEU A 47 15.49 -3.48 -17.30
C LEU A 47 16.36 -2.60 -16.41
N ILE A 48 17.31 -3.19 -15.67
CA ILE A 48 18.27 -2.47 -14.83
C ILE A 48 19.13 -1.50 -15.64
N SER A 49 19.62 -1.93 -16.82
CA SER A 49 20.41 -1.06 -17.70
C SER A 49 19.63 0.14 -18.22
N ASN A 50 18.32 -0.04 -18.43
CA ASN A 50 17.43 1.05 -18.89
C ASN A 50 17.03 1.99 -17.73
N ASN A 51 17.11 1.50 -16.48
CA ASN A 51 16.76 2.25 -15.26
C ASN A 51 17.93 2.19 -14.26
N PRO A 52 19.09 2.79 -14.56
CA PRO A 52 20.26 2.72 -13.71
C PRO A 52 20.01 3.45 -12.39
N VAL A 53 20.44 2.84 -11.28
CA VAL A 53 20.44 3.51 -9.98
C VAL A 53 21.25 4.82 -10.03
N LYS A 54 20.78 5.86 -9.36
CA LYS A 54 21.37 7.22 -9.43
C LYS A 54 22.57 7.40 -8.49
N THR A 55 23.39 6.36 -8.34
CA THR A 55 24.52 6.29 -7.40
C THR A 55 25.84 6.96 -7.79
N PRO A 56 26.07 7.52 -8.98
CA PRO A 56 27.36 8.12 -9.30
C PRO A 56 27.63 9.47 -8.62
N TYR A 57 26.80 9.90 -7.66
CA TYR A 57 26.89 11.22 -7.03
C TYR A 57 28.08 11.37 -6.06
N TYR A 58 28.77 10.28 -5.69
CA TYR A 58 29.63 10.23 -4.49
C TYR A 58 31.13 10.28 -4.75
N ALA A 59 31.56 10.32 -5.98
CA ALA A 59 32.98 10.17 -6.33
C ALA A 59 33.92 11.24 -5.75
N SER A 60 33.39 12.34 -5.22
CA SER A 60 34.21 13.44 -4.68
C SER A 60 33.91 13.80 -3.22
N ARG A 61 33.08 13.01 -2.52
CA ARG A 61 32.69 13.30 -1.14
C ARG A 61 33.83 13.04 -0.15
N THR A 62 34.13 14.00 0.69
CA THR A 62 35.05 13.83 1.83
C THR A 62 34.23 13.52 3.08
N ASN A 63 34.37 12.34 3.64
CA ASN A 63 33.73 11.98 4.90
C ASN A 63 34.26 12.87 6.04
N PRO A 64 33.44 13.21 7.05
CA PRO A 64 33.88 13.97 8.20
C PRO A 64 34.95 13.19 8.96
N ALA A 65 36.16 13.76 9.04
CA ALA A 65 37.29 13.08 9.69
C ALA A 65 37.07 12.91 11.20
N GLU A 66 36.45 13.90 11.83
CA GLU A 66 36.17 13.94 13.27
C GLU A 66 34.75 14.48 13.49
N LEU A 67 33.84 13.66 13.96
CA LEU A 67 32.44 14.04 14.27
C LEU A 67 32.38 15.09 15.40
N GLN A 68 33.32 15.05 16.35
CA GLN A 68 33.39 15.95 17.49
C GLN A 68 33.60 17.43 17.08
N ASN A 69 34.07 17.68 15.87
CA ASN A 69 34.20 19.04 15.32
C ASN A 69 32.88 19.60 14.73
N ILE A 70 31.84 18.78 14.66
CA ILE A 70 30.53 19.15 14.12
C ILE A 70 29.69 19.72 15.27
N PRO A 71 29.16 20.95 15.18
CA PRO A 71 28.30 21.53 16.20
C PRO A 71 27.11 20.59 16.56
N TRP A 72 26.82 20.52 17.85
CA TRP A 72 25.80 19.74 18.49
C TRP A 72 26.01 18.20 18.46
N PHE A 73 26.99 17.67 17.74
CA PHE A 73 27.26 16.22 17.72
C PHE A 73 27.54 15.68 19.13
N ASP A 74 28.42 16.34 19.90
CA ASP A 74 28.75 15.90 21.28
C ASP A 74 27.49 15.88 22.20
N SER A 75 26.59 16.85 22.04
CA SER A 75 25.34 16.90 22.81
C SER A 75 24.41 15.74 22.44
N ILE A 76 24.21 15.48 21.15
CA ILE A 76 23.40 14.38 20.64
C ILE A 76 24.03 13.04 21.01
N SER A 77 25.36 12.88 20.80
CA SER A 77 26.08 11.65 21.13
C SER A 77 25.98 11.29 22.62
N ARG A 78 26.07 12.30 23.49
CA ARG A 78 25.92 12.12 24.96
C ARG A 78 24.50 11.73 25.36
N VAL A 79 23.48 12.41 24.79
CA VAL A 79 22.06 12.18 25.15
C VAL A 79 21.60 10.81 24.64
N PHE A 80 21.96 10.47 23.40
CA PHE A 80 21.59 9.18 22.79
C PHE A 80 22.58 8.05 23.14
N GLU A 81 23.70 8.37 23.84
CA GLU A 81 24.77 7.41 24.14
C GLU A 81 25.24 6.64 22.90
N LEU A 82 25.58 7.37 21.81
CA LEU A 82 25.88 6.77 20.53
C LEU A 82 26.98 5.69 20.66
N LYS A 83 26.80 4.61 19.95
CA LYS A 83 27.74 3.46 19.91
C LYS A 83 28.65 3.57 18.69
N THR A 84 29.76 2.84 18.71
CA THR A 84 30.77 2.88 17.62
C THR A 84 30.17 2.57 16.24
N GLY A 85 29.26 1.60 16.14
CA GLY A 85 28.59 1.27 14.88
C GLY A 85 27.68 2.40 14.37
N GLU A 86 26.98 3.11 15.27
CA GLU A 86 26.15 4.25 14.92
C GLU A 86 27.00 5.42 14.41
N GLU A 87 28.15 5.71 15.08
CA GLU A 87 29.09 6.73 14.60
C GLU A 87 29.74 6.34 13.26
N GLU A 88 29.97 5.04 13.01
CA GLU A 88 30.50 4.54 11.75
C GLU A 88 29.49 4.79 10.61
N LEU A 89 28.22 4.46 10.80
CA LEU A 89 27.17 4.75 9.82
C LEU A 89 27.03 6.26 9.58
N LEU A 90 27.08 7.07 10.64
CA LEU A 90 27.00 8.52 10.53
C LEU A 90 28.17 9.11 9.73
N LYS A 91 29.39 8.59 9.91
CA LYS A 91 30.57 9.02 9.12
C LYS A 91 30.45 8.63 7.66
N ASN A 92 29.92 7.45 7.38
CA ASN A 92 29.82 6.91 6.04
C ASN A 92 28.70 7.55 5.23
N ASN A 93 27.55 7.80 5.86
CA ASN A 93 26.32 8.22 5.17
C ASN A 93 25.95 9.68 5.42
N PHE A 94 26.60 10.39 6.36
CA PHE A 94 26.16 11.69 6.91
C PHE A 94 24.81 11.65 7.65
N PHE A 95 24.27 10.47 7.83
CA PHE A 95 23.14 10.19 8.72
C PHE A 95 23.19 8.72 9.19
N MET A 96 22.47 8.44 10.24
CA MET A 96 22.19 7.09 10.69
C MET A 96 20.84 7.05 11.39
N VAL A 97 20.20 5.88 11.41
CA VAL A 97 19.00 5.57 12.19
C VAL A 97 19.33 4.40 13.11
N SER A 98 18.70 4.31 14.30
CA SER A 98 19.03 3.24 15.24
C SER A 98 17.79 2.52 15.76
N GLU A 99 17.79 1.17 15.67
CA GLU A 99 16.71 0.33 16.21
C GLU A 99 16.60 0.39 17.73
N ARG A 100 17.70 0.69 18.45
CA ARG A 100 17.67 0.88 19.90
C ARG A 100 17.09 2.24 20.33
N LEU A 101 17.08 3.25 19.46
CA LEU A 101 16.55 4.59 19.73
C LEU A 101 15.08 4.69 19.27
N LYS A 102 14.28 3.69 19.65
CA LYS A 102 12.86 3.59 19.30
C LYS A 102 11.98 4.45 20.19
N SER A 103 10.89 4.95 19.63
CA SER A 103 9.82 5.70 20.30
C SER A 103 8.47 5.10 19.93
N HIS A 104 7.47 5.27 20.81
CA HIS A 104 6.12 4.75 20.61
C HIS A 104 5.16 5.74 19.93
N SER A 105 5.58 6.97 19.63
CA SER A 105 4.80 7.92 18.82
C SER A 105 5.70 9.02 18.29
N TRP A 106 5.22 9.74 17.27
CA TRP A 106 5.86 10.96 16.77
C TRP A 106 6.06 11.98 17.88
N ALA A 107 5.00 12.22 18.68
CA ALA A 107 5.07 13.13 19.82
C ALA A 107 6.16 12.73 20.83
N ASN A 108 6.25 11.44 21.19
CA ASN A 108 7.28 10.97 22.12
C ASN A 108 8.70 11.18 21.56
N ALA A 109 8.91 10.94 20.27
CA ALA A 109 10.20 11.16 19.65
C ALA A 109 10.60 12.65 19.63
N PHE A 110 9.68 13.54 19.26
CA PHE A 110 9.91 14.98 19.25
C PHE A 110 10.10 15.55 20.66
N ILE A 111 9.29 15.11 21.62
CA ILE A 111 9.39 15.54 23.01
C ILE A 111 10.73 15.12 23.63
N ASP A 112 11.24 13.95 23.30
CA ASP A 112 12.54 13.49 23.78
C ASP A 112 13.68 14.39 23.26
N ILE A 113 13.64 14.76 21.97
CA ILE A 113 14.58 15.70 21.35
C ILE A 113 14.46 17.10 21.99
N TYR A 114 13.23 17.56 22.20
CA TYR A 114 12.89 18.84 22.83
C TYR A 114 13.36 18.92 24.28
N ASN A 115 13.05 17.92 25.13
CA ASN A 115 13.42 17.87 26.54
C ASN A 115 14.93 17.89 26.77
N ASN A 116 15.71 17.58 25.76
CA ASN A 116 17.16 17.57 25.78
C ASN A 116 17.78 18.78 25.06
N ASP A 117 16.96 19.75 24.65
CA ASP A 117 17.40 20.98 23.92
C ASP A 117 18.28 20.63 22.69
N LEU A 118 17.93 19.59 21.93
CA LEU A 118 18.69 19.17 20.75
C LEU A 118 18.16 19.84 19.47
N PRO A 119 19.03 20.08 18.47
CA PRO A 119 18.60 20.52 17.15
C PRO A 119 17.73 19.47 16.48
N LEU A 120 16.61 19.92 15.89
CA LEU A 120 15.58 19.06 15.34
C LEU A 120 15.73 18.90 13.82
N PHE A 121 15.57 17.67 13.32
CA PHE A 121 15.34 17.34 11.92
C PHE A 121 13.87 16.94 11.72
N ILE A 122 13.16 17.64 10.84
CA ILE A 122 11.79 17.32 10.44
C ILE A 122 11.84 16.50 9.16
N SER A 123 11.49 15.21 9.27
CA SER A 123 11.51 14.26 8.16
C SER A 123 10.20 14.26 7.36
N SER A 124 10.26 13.87 6.10
CA SER A 124 9.07 13.55 5.28
C SER A 124 8.25 12.41 5.89
N ASP A 125 8.88 11.47 6.59
CA ASP A 125 8.22 10.41 7.37
C ASP A 125 7.22 10.98 8.38
N PHE A 126 7.62 11.98 9.14
CA PHE A 126 6.73 12.64 10.10
C PHE A 126 5.54 13.29 9.39
N VAL A 127 5.79 14.00 8.30
CA VAL A 127 4.73 14.70 7.55
C VAL A 127 3.71 13.71 6.98
N LEU A 128 4.17 12.60 6.41
CA LEU A 128 3.32 11.54 5.90
C LEU A 128 2.57 10.79 7.01
N GLY A 129 3.24 10.45 8.11
CA GLY A 129 2.59 9.78 9.24
C GLY A 129 1.53 10.66 9.94
N THR A 130 1.69 11.98 9.95
CA THR A 130 0.64 12.90 10.45
C THR A 130 -0.51 13.05 9.47
N LEU A 131 -0.23 13.03 8.17
CA LEU A 131 -1.25 13.02 7.14
C LEU A 131 -2.12 11.76 7.23
N HIS A 132 -1.50 10.57 7.38
CA HIS A 132 -2.17 9.31 7.66
C HIS A 132 -3.14 9.43 8.85
N ASN A 133 -2.64 9.81 10.02
CA ASN A 133 -3.46 9.95 11.24
C ASN A 133 -4.70 10.84 11.04
N SER A 134 -4.55 11.92 10.27
CA SER A 134 -5.63 12.91 10.06
C SER A 134 -6.58 12.49 8.96
N TYR A 135 -6.07 11.94 7.87
CA TYR A 135 -6.89 11.41 6.78
C TYR A 135 -7.83 10.31 7.31
N ASP A 136 -7.29 9.40 8.10
CA ASP A 136 -8.03 8.34 8.75
C ASP A 136 -9.11 8.87 9.71
N ALA A 137 -8.75 9.78 10.60
CA ALA A 137 -9.70 10.38 11.53
C ALA A 137 -10.83 11.15 10.83
N ILE A 138 -10.52 11.80 9.70
CA ILE A 138 -11.50 12.51 8.88
C ILE A 138 -12.43 11.51 8.19
N LEU A 139 -11.86 10.47 7.58
CA LEU A 139 -12.65 9.43 6.90
C LEU A 139 -13.59 8.73 7.88
N GLN A 140 -13.10 8.31 9.04
CA GLN A 140 -13.91 7.75 10.13
C GLN A 140 -15.05 8.71 10.56
N THR A 141 -14.75 10.01 10.63
CA THR A 141 -15.74 11.03 11.01
C THR A 141 -16.82 11.18 9.95
N LEU A 142 -16.46 11.19 8.67
CA LEU A 142 -17.41 11.23 7.55
C LEU A 142 -18.29 9.97 7.50
N GLU A 143 -17.72 8.82 7.76
CA GLU A 143 -18.42 7.55 7.75
C GLU A 143 -19.53 7.50 8.80
N TRP A 144 -19.24 7.78 10.07
CA TRP A 144 -20.24 7.65 11.12
C TRP A 144 -21.22 8.84 11.18
N GLN A 145 -20.80 10.06 10.77
CA GLN A 145 -21.67 11.24 10.81
C GLN A 145 -22.52 11.42 9.55
N TYR A 146 -22.04 10.93 8.39
CA TYR A 146 -22.67 11.21 7.11
C TYR A 146 -22.95 9.95 6.27
N LEU A 147 -21.95 9.13 5.99
CA LEU A 147 -22.07 8.00 5.03
C LEU A 147 -22.94 6.86 5.58
N GLU A 148 -22.74 6.44 6.83
CA GLU A 148 -23.54 5.38 7.46
C GLU A 148 -25.03 5.78 7.57
N PRO A 149 -25.40 6.97 8.10
CA PRO A 149 -26.80 7.41 8.12
C PRO A 149 -27.44 7.46 6.73
N ASN A 150 -26.71 7.94 5.73
CA ASN A 150 -27.16 7.99 4.34
C ASN A 150 -27.42 6.58 3.76
N LEU A 151 -26.53 5.63 4.07
CA LEU A 151 -26.64 4.23 3.63
C LEU A 151 -27.84 3.54 4.30
N ILE A 152 -28.06 3.77 5.58
CA ILE A 152 -29.25 3.27 6.30
C ILE A 152 -30.53 3.75 5.61
N GLU A 153 -30.64 5.03 5.34
CA GLU A 153 -31.82 5.63 4.69
C GLU A 153 -32.05 5.04 3.29
N LEU A 154 -30.97 4.85 2.51
CA LEU A 154 -31.02 4.21 1.20
C LEU A 154 -31.55 2.78 1.28
N LEU A 155 -30.95 1.93 2.12
CA LEU A 155 -31.32 0.52 2.22
C LEU A 155 -32.72 0.32 2.78
N ASP A 156 -33.15 1.13 3.74
CA ASP A 156 -34.53 1.12 4.26
C ASP A 156 -35.54 1.48 3.18
N ALA A 157 -35.25 2.49 2.36
CA ALA A 157 -36.14 2.90 1.28
C ALA A 157 -36.19 1.84 0.16
N MET A 158 -35.06 1.23 -0.22
CA MET A 158 -35.01 0.15 -1.20
C MET A 158 -35.83 -1.08 -0.73
N TYR A 159 -35.63 -1.51 0.52
CA TYR A 159 -36.41 -2.61 1.10
C TYR A 159 -37.90 -2.30 1.13
N ALA A 160 -38.30 -1.06 1.46
CA ALA A 160 -39.72 -0.63 1.46
C ALA A 160 -40.30 -0.56 0.05
N ALA A 161 -39.49 -0.28 -0.98
CA ALA A 161 -39.96 -0.20 -2.37
C ALA A 161 -40.09 -1.59 -3.04
N TYR A 162 -39.45 -2.64 -2.52
CA TYR A 162 -39.42 -3.96 -3.13
C TYR A 162 -40.82 -4.57 -3.42
N PRO A 163 -41.87 -4.49 -2.54
CA PRO A 163 -43.18 -5.02 -2.85
C PRO A 163 -43.83 -4.41 -4.10
N ALA A 164 -43.55 -3.17 -4.42
CA ALA A 164 -44.02 -2.51 -5.63
C ALA A 164 -43.31 -3.07 -6.88
N LEU A 165 -42.01 -3.27 -6.81
CA LEU A 165 -41.21 -3.90 -7.87
C LEU A 165 -41.67 -5.35 -8.11
N TYR A 166 -41.85 -6.15 -7.05
CA TYR A 166 -42.38 -7.51 -7.13
C TYR A 166 -43.77 -7.54 -7.80
N SER A 167 -44.68 -6.68 -7.37
CA SER A 167 -46.03 -6.58 -7.95
C SER A 167 -46.02 -6.17 -9.44
N LYS A 168 -45.05 -5.42 -9.89
CA LYS A 168 -44.89 -4.99 -11.28
C LYS A 168 -44.52 -6.18 -12.18
N TYR A 169 -43.71 -7.13 -11.70
CA TYR A 169 -43.10 -8.17 -12.51
C TYR A 169 -43.53 -9.58 -12.18
N SER A 170 -44.16 -9.86 -11.05
CA SER A 170 -44.56 -11.20 -10.60
C SER A 170 -45.58 -11.90 -11.49
N SER A 171 -46.16 -11.21 -12.46
CA SER A 171 -47.03 -11.82 -13.48
C SER A 171 -46.23 -12.51 -14.61
N ASP A 172 -44.94 -12.26 -14.73
CA ASP A 172 -44.01 -12.92 -15.64
C ASP A 172 -43.09 -13.88 -14.87
N GLY A 173 -43.49 -15.12 -14.69
CA GLY A 173 -42.76 -16.11 -13.91
C GLY A 173 -41.32 -16.40 -14.39
N ARG A 174 -40.91 -15.82 -15.53
CA ARG A 174 -39.49 -15.89 -15.98
C ARG A 174 -38.58 -14.99 -15.17
N LEU A 175 -39.13 -13.98 -14.46
CA LEU A 175 -38.38 -13.00 -13.65
C LEU A 175 -38.35 -13.39 -12.15
N ASP A 176 -39.05 -14.44 -11.73
CA ASP A 176 -39.20 -14.77 -10.32
C ASP A 176 -37.85 -15.00 -9.64
N ASP A 177 -36.98 -15.82 -10.23
CA ASP A 177 -35.63 -16.06 -9.68
C ASP A 177 -34.80 -14.78 -9.47
N ALA A 178 -34.84 -13.86 -10.43
CA ALA A 178 -34.09 -12.60 -10.34
C ALA A 178 -34.71 -11.62 -9.32
N LEU A 179 -36.04 -11.66 -9.15
CA LEU A 179 -36.74 -10.90 -8.09
C LEU A 179 -36.38 -11.44 -6.70
N GLU A 180 -36.32 -12.79 -6.53
CA GLU A 180 -35.87 -13.39 -5.27
C GLU A 180 -34.41 -13.04 -4.96
N ASP A 181 -33.51 -13.02 -5.96
CA ASP A 181 -32.10 -12.62 -5.79
C ASP A 181 -31.97 -11.16 -5.32
N VAL A 182 -32.78 -10.25 -5.87
CA VAL A 182 -32.79 -8.82 -5.45
C VAL A 182 -33.29 -8.68 -4.03
N ASP A 183 -34.38 -9.37 -3.67
CA ASP A 183 -34.92 -9.37 -2.31
C ASP A 183 -33.89 -9.88 -1.29
N LEU A 184 -33.23 -11.02 -1.62
CA LEU A 184 -32.16 -11.58 -0.82
C LEU A 184 -31.02 -10.57 -0.63
N PHE A 185 -30.56 -9.94 -1.73
CA PHE A 185 -29.43 -9.01 -1.70
C PHE A 185 -29.70 -7.81 -0.77
N ILE A 186 -30.88 -7.17 -0.90
CA ILE A 186 -31.26 -6.02 -0.08
C ILE A 186 -31.58 -6.43 1.35
N SER A 187 -32.19 -7.59 1.58
CA SER A 187 -32.49 -8.10 2.93
C SER A 187 -31.23 -8.38 3.73
N VAL A 188 -30.20 -8.96 3.11
CA VAL A 188 -28.89 -9.15 3.75
C VAL A 188 -28.23 -7.82 4.07
N ALA A 189 -28.12 -6.89 3.10
CA ALA A 189 -27.52 -5.58 3.31
C ALA A 189 -28.19 -4.82 4.46
N ARG A 190 -29.54 -4.78 4.47
CA ARG A 190 -30.32 -4.14 5.53
C ARG A 190 -30.10 -4.81 6.89
N SER A 191 -29.99 -6.11 6.92
CA SER A 191 -29.78 -6.86 8.18
C SER A 191 -28.41 -6.57 8.77
N LEU A 192 -27.39 -6.47 7.95
CA LEU A 192 -26.02 -6.15 8.36
C LEU A 192 -25.93 -4.73 8.97
N ILE A 193 -26.48 -3.72 8.28
CA ILE A 193 -26.39 -2.32 8.75
C ILE A 193 -27.16 -2.06 10.03
N HIS A 194 -28.25 -2.81 10.27
CA HIS A 194 -29.06 -2.68 11.49
C HIS A 194 -28.71 -3.67 12.60
N GLU A 195 -27.79 -4.61 12.34
CA GLU A 195 -27.49 -5.74 13.24
C GLU A 195 -28.75 -6.49 13.70
N LYS A 196 -29.70 -6.63 12.78
CA LYS A 196 -31.01 -7.22 13.03
C LYS A 196 -31.52 -7.89 11.78
N GLU A 197 -32.07 -9.09 11.90
CA GLU A 197 -32.63 -9.84 10.78
C GLU A 197 -33.85 -9.13 10.16
N PHE A 198 -33.75 -8.86 8.86
CA PHE A 198 -34.84 -8.43 7.98
C PHE A 198 -34.97 -9.47 6.87
N VAL A 199 -35.79 -10.47 7.11
CA VAL A 199 -35.98 -11.60 6.18
C VAL A 199 -36.49 -11.16 4.82
N PRO A 200 -36.13 -11.86 3.73
CA PRO A 200 -36.70 -11.60 2.41
C PRO A 200 -38.23 -11.60 2.40
N GLN A 201 -38.81 -10.69 1.65
CA GLN A 201 -40.26 -10.46 1.61
C GLN A 201 -40.99 -11.42 0.64
N SER A 202 -40.25 -12.03 -0.32
CA SER A 202 -40.79 -13.02 -1.26
C SER A 202 -40.56 -14.45 -0.76
N HIS A 203 -39.37 -14.97 -1.01
CA HIS A 203 -38.95 -16.32 -0.64
C HIS A 203 -37.47 -16.31 -0.23
N GLY A 204 -36.90 -17.47 0.06
CA GLY A 204 -35.43 -17.59 0.22
C GLY A 204 -34.91 -17.43 1.65
N THR A 205 -35.77 -17.52 2.70
CA THR A 205 -35.34 -17.42 4.11
C THR A 205 -34.21 -18.40 4.47
N ALA A 206 -34.22 -19.63 3.93
CA ALA A 206 -33.18 -20.61 4.18
C ALA A 206 -31.82 -20.16 3.60
N LYS A 207 -31.84 -19.58 2.40
CA LYS A 207 -30.64 -19.02 1.73
C LYS A 207 -30.14 -17.78 2.45
N PHE A 208 -31.02 -16.92 2.90
CA PHE A 208 -30.72 -15.74 3.72
C PHE A 208 -29.96 -16.12 5.00
N ASN A 209 -30.49 -17.09 5.75
CA ASN A 209 -29.83 -17.57 6.97
C ASN A 209 -28.45 -18.19 6.67
N ASP A 210 -28.36 -19.04 5.64
CA ASP A 210 -27.11 -19.64 5.17
C ASP A 210 -26.03 -18.58 4.82
N ILE A 211 -26.41 -17.47 4.20
CA ILE A 211 -25.50 -16.38 3.88
C ILE A 211 -25.05 -15.62 5.14
N LEU A 212 -25.96 -15.29 6.07
CA LEU A 212 -25.58 -14.63 7.32
C LEU A 212 -24.65 -15.49 8.17
N GLU A 213 -24.88 -16.82 8.23
CA GLU A 213 -23.98 -17.74 8.90
C GLU A 213 -22.57 -17.75 8.27
N LYS A 214 -22.47 -17.71 6.93
CA LYS A 214 -21.18 -17.66 6.22
C LYS A 214 -20.45 -16.33 6.41
N ILE A 215 -21.18 -15.20 6.41
CA ILE A 215 -20.60 -13.90 6.74
C ILE A 215 -20.02 -13.93 8.17
N ALA A 216 -20.77 -14.46 9.14
CA ALA A 216 -20.31 -14.57 10.52
C ALA A 216 -19.16 -15.57 10.72
N ALA A 217 -19.02 -16.57 9.84
CA ALA A 217 -17.91 -17.54 9.89
C ALA A 217 -16.59 -17.01 9.33
N GLU A 218 -16.61 -15.92 8.56
CA GLU A 218 -15.43 -15.22 7.99
C GLU A 218 -14.43 -16.16 7.29
N GLN A 219 -14.90 -17.08 6.46
CA GLN A 219 -14.09 -18.08 5.76
C GLN A 219 -14.32 -18.04 4.25
N MET A 220 -13.33 -18.46 3.48
CA MET A 220 -13.55 -18.74 2.05
C MET A 220 -14.40 -20.02 1.89
N VAL A 221 -15.53 -19.92 1.21
CA VAL A 221 -16.46 -21.04 1.00
C VAL A 221 -16.96 -21.09 -0.44
N SER A 222 -17.43 -22.31 -0.83
CA SER A 222 -18.16 -22.50 -2.09
C SER A 222 -19.65 -22.50 -1.78
N THR A 223 -20.43 -21.63 -2.43
CA THR A 223 -21.88 -21.51 -2.21
C THR A 223 -22.60 -21.06 -3.48
N THR A 224 -23.85 -21.50 -3.64
CA THR A 224 -24.70 -21.03 -4.73
C THR A 224 -25.29 -19.67 -4.38
N LEU A 225 -25.05 -18.66 -5.20
CA LEU A 225 -25.56 -17.29 -5.01
C LEU A 225 -25.86 -16.68 -6.38
N PHE A 226 -27.11 -16.24 -6.60
CA PHE A 226 -27.60 -15.67 -7.87
C PHE A 226 -27.46 -16.61 -9.08
N THR A 227 -27.31 -17.89 -8.82
CA THR A 227 -27.26 -18.97 -9.84
C THR A 227 -28.13 -20.14 -9.39
N ALA A 228 -28.61 -20.99 -10.32
CA ALA A 228 -29.49 -22.09 -10.00
C ALA A 228 -28.80 -23.15 -9.12
N GLU A 229 -27.75 -23.79 -9.65
CA GLU A 229 -27.04 -24.88 -8.97
C GLU A 229 -25.51 -24.68 -8.97
N ARG A 230 -25.00 -23.69 -9.68
CA ARG A 230 -23.54 -23.42 -9.78
C ARG A 230 -23.00 -22.84 -8.50
N PRO A 231 -22.08 -23.51 -7.80
CA PRO A 231 -21.37 -22.93 -6.68
C PRO A 231 -20.33 -21.91 -7.16
N ARG A 232 -20.26 -20.78 -6.46
CA ARG A 232 -19.20 -19.77 -6.60
C ARG A 232 -18.31 -19.80 -5.37
N LYS A 233 -17.00 -19.58 -5.53
CA LYS A 233 -16.08 -19.38 -4.41
C LYS A 233 -16.14 -17.93 -3.96
N LEU A 234 -16.60 -17.71 -2.74
CA LEU A 234 -16.71 -16.40 -2.13
C LEU A 234 -15.82 -16.34 -0.87
N ASP A 235 -14.98 -15.33 -0.82
CA ASP A 235 -14.07 -15.09 0.31
C ASP A 235 -14.74 -14.22 1.38
N PHE A 236 -15.47 -14.88 2.31
CA PHE A 236 -16.09 -14.18 3.45
C PHE A 236 -15.07 -13.78 4.53
N SER A 237 -13.78 -14.17 4.45
CA SER A 237 -12.75 -13.65 5.34
C SER A 237 -12.54 -12.14 5.17
N GLN A 238 -12.94 -11.59 4.03
CA GLN A 238 -12.95 -10.14 3.79
C GLN A 238 -13.94 -9.38 4.69
N PHE A 239 -14.96 -10.05 5.23
CA PHE A 239 -15.95 -9.45 6.11
C PHE A 239 -15.47 -9.27 7.56
N THR A 240 -14.26 -9.72 7.91
CA THR A 240 -13.61 -9.45 9.19
C THR A 240 -13.38 -7.95 9.33
N PRO A 241 -14.07 -7.24 10.24
CA PRO A 241 -13.84 -5.81 10.47
C PRO A 241 -12.43 -5.60 11.00
N ARG A 242 -11.71 -4.70 10.37
CA ARG A 242 -10.34 -4.34 10.71
C ARG A 242 -10.13 -2.85 10.39
N GLY A 243 -8.99 -2.32 10.74
CA GLY A 243 -8.82 -0.90 10.67
C GLY A 243 -9.73 -0.17 11.69
N HIS A 244 -10.17 1.04 11.42
CA HIS A 244 -11.01 1.82 12.35
C HIS A 244 -12.40 1.23 12.58
N TYR A 245 -12.82 0.28 11.79
CA TYR A 245 -14.18 -0.24 11.83
C TYR A 245 -14.46 -1.09 13.07
N ASN A 246 -13.44 -1.72 13.65
CA ASN A 246 -13.56 -2.53 14.87
C ASN A 246 -13.14 -1.79 16.16
N LYS A 247 -12.88 -0.47 16.08
CA LYS A 247 -12.44 0.34 17.23
C LYS A 247 -13.58 1.20 17.75
N GLU A 248 -13.52 1.49 19.04
CA GLU A 248 -14.54 2.26 19.75
C GLU A 248 -14.47 3.76 19.39
N ILE A 249 -15.59 4.34 18.95
CA ILE A 249 -15.76 5.77 18.75
C ILE A 249 -16.58 6.31 19.92
N TYR A 250 -16.01 7.27 20.65
CA TYR A 250 -16.69 7.93 21.76
C TYR A 250 -17.55 9.09 21.23
N THR A 251 -18.87 8.96 21.36
CA THR A 251 -19.84 9.98 20.94
C THR A 251 -20.62 10.53 22.14
N PRO A 252 -21.28 11.68 22.03
CA PRO A 252 -22.17 12.16 23.09
C PRO A 252 -23.31 11.20 23.44
N GLY A 253 -23.65 10.27 22.56
CA GLY A 253 -24.67 9.24 22.75
C GLY A 253 -24.16 7.93 23.35
N GLY A 254 -22.85 7.79 23.57
CA GLY A 254 -22.18 6.57 24.03
C GLY A 254 -21.10 6.08 23.05
N THR A 255 -20.57 4.90 23.29
CA THR A 255 -19.55 4.27 22.45
C THR A 255 -20.21 3.50 21.30
N ILE A 256 -19.69 3.67 20.07
CA ILE A 256 -20.13 2.95 18.87
C ILE A 256 -18.93 2.34 18.16
N THR A 257 -19.16 1.40 17.23
CA THR A 257 -18.18 0.93 16.24
C THR A 257 -18.77 1.04 14.84
N LEU A 258 -17.92 0.97 13.81
CA LEU A 258 -18.33 0.95 12.41
C LEU A 258 -18.36 -0.48 11.80
N GLU A 259 -18.32 -1.54 12.62
CA GLU A 259 -18.33 -2.92 12.15
C GLU A 259 -19.52 -3.25 11.23
N LYS A 260 -20.72 -2.77 11.58
CA LYS A 260 -21.94 -2.98 10.78
C LYS A 260 -21.84 -2.27 9.42
N TYR A 261 -21.28 -1.05 9.40
CA TYR A 261 -21.01 -0.31 8.17
C TYR A 261 -19.99 -1.08 7.29
N PHE A 262 -18.87 -1.53 7.90
CA PHE A 262 -17.86 -2.32 7.22
C PHE A 262 -18.45 -3.59 6.55
N ARG A 263 -19.16 -4.41 7.31
CA ARG A 263 -19.76 -5.66 6.78
C ARG A 263 -20.79 -5.36 5.69
N THR A 264 -21.55 -4.29 5.84
CA THR A 264 -22.53 -3.86 4.82
C THR A 264 -21.84 -3.40 3.54
N MET A 265 -20.80 -2.58 3.64
CA MET A 265 -20.02 -2.12 2.49
C MET A 265 -19.29 -3.28 1.81
N MET A 266 -18.75 -4.26 2.57
CA MET A 266 -18.19 -5.48 2.00
C MET A 266 -19.25 -6.30 1.24
N TRP A 267 -20.49 -6.36 1.73
CA TRP A 267 -21.58 -7.02 0.99
C TRP A 267 -21.88 -6.28 -0.32
N LEU A 268 -22.07 -4.98 -0.29
CA LEU A 268 -22.43 -4.17 -1.45
C LEU A 268 -21.31 -4.04 -2.48
N GLY A 269 -20.04 -4.09 -2.02
CA GLY A 269 -18.86 -3.87 -2.85
C GLY A 269 -18.17 -5.13 -3.37
N ARG A 270 -18.38 -6.30 -2.74
CA ARG A 270 -17.73 -7.55 -3.17
C ARG A 270 -18.68 -8.58 -3.72
N ILE A 271 -19.95 -8.57 -3.30
CA ILE A 271 -20.96 -9.48 -3.85
C ILE A 271 -21.54 -8.89 -5.13
N ASP A 272 -21.23 -9.51 -6.24
CA ASP A 272 -21.48 -8.99 -7.58
C ASP A 272 -22.52 -9.81 -8.36
N PHE A 273 -23.18 -9.13 -9.28
CA PHE A 273 -23.93 -9.76 -10.37
C PHE A 273 -23.04 -9.80 -11.61
N LEU A 274 -22.59 -10.99 -12.02
CA LEU A 274 -21.77 -11.16 -13.22
C LEU A 274 -22.62 -10.89 -14.47
N LEU A 275 -22.19 -9.97 -15.31
CA LEU A 275 -22.88 -9.63 -16.55
C LEU A 275 -22.30 -10.36 -17.76
N THR A 276 -21.03 -10.79 -17.67
CA THR A 276 -20.38 -11.68 -18.64
C THR A 276 -19.74 -12.86 -17.91
N ALA A 277 -19.45 -13.94 -18.64
CA ALA A 277 -18.82 -15.11 -18.06
C ALA A 277 -17.38 -14.83 -17.64
N PRO A 278 -16.90 -15.40 -16.51
CA PRO A 278 -15.47 -15.45 -16.20
C PRO A 278 -14.68 -16.22 -17.26
N PRO A 279 -13.33 -16.12 -17.26
CA PRO A 279 -12.49 -16.92 -18.18
C PRO A 279 -12.81 -18.41 -18.10
N GLU A 280 -12.84 -19.08 -19.27
CA GLU A 280 -13.05 -20.53 -19.35
C GLU A 280 -11.88 -21.28 -18.67
N ASN A 281 -12.20 -22.37 -18.00
CA ASN A 281 -11.20 -23.25 -17.40
C ASN A 281 -11.58 -24.73 -17.54
N PRO A 282 -10.62 -25.68 -17.61
CA PRO A 282 -10.88 -27.09 -17.90
C PRO A 282 -11.57 -27.86 -16.78
N TRP A 283 -11.72 -27.29 -15.60
CA TRP A 283 -12.21 -28.01 -14.41
C TRP A 283 -13.64 -27.63 -14.01
N GLU A 284 -14.22 -26.60 -14.63
CA GLU A 284 -15.59 -26.15 -14.36
C GLU A 284 -16.40 -26.16 -15.65
N PRO A 285 -17.69 -26.49 -15.59
CA PRO A 285 -18.58 -26.40 -16.77
C PRO A 285 -18.66 -24.94 -17.25
N ASP A 286 -18.85 -24.76 -18.55
CA ASP A 286 -19.08 -23.42 -19.12
C ASP A 286 -20.32 -22.76 -18.50
N TRP A 287 -20.28 -21.41 -18.41
CA TRP A 287 -21.44 -20.65 -17.98
C TRP A 287 -22.55 -20.69 -19.03
N THR A 288 -23.73 -21.02 -18.58
CA THR A 288 -24.90 -21.07 -19.46
C THR A 288 -25.50 -19.69 -19.68
N ASP A 289 -26.18 -19.51 -20.80
CA ASP A 289 -26.92 -18.29 -21.09
C ASP A 289 -28.03 -18.00 -20.06
N ASP A 290 -28.62 -19.04 -19.44
CA ASP A 290 -29.64 -18.89 -18.42
C ASP A 290 -29.07 -18.40 -17.10
N GLU A 291 -27.89 -18.91 -16.67
CA GLU A 291 -27.19 -18.41 -15.48
C GLU A 291 -26.81 -16.94 -15.63
N LEU A 292 -26.19 -16.55 -16.75
CA LEU A 292 -25.84 -15.16 -17.01
C LEU A 292 -27.07 -14.25 -17.10
N ARG A 293 -28.14 -14.72 -17.76
CA ARG A 293 -29.37 -13.93 -17.89
C ARG A 293 -30.00 -13.67 -16.54
N ARG A 294 -30.03 -14.64 -15.63
CA ARG A 294 -30.54 -14.47 -14.26
C ARG A 294 -29.77 -13.36 -13.53
N MET A 295 -28.43 -13.38 -13.59
CA MET A 295 -27.59 -12.37 -12.96
C MET A 295 -27.76 -10.97 -13.61
N GLN A 296 -27.83 -10.90 -14.94
CA GLN A 296 -28.11 -9.65 -15.65
C GLN A 296 -29.49 -9.08 -15.26
N LEU A 297 -30.51 -9.91 -15.17
CA LEU A 297 -31.86 -9.51 -14.71
C LEU A 297 -31.83 -9.04 -13.27
N GLY A 298 -31.10 -9.72 -12.38
CA GLY A 298 -30.92 -9.30 -10.99
C GLY A 298 -30.29 -7.90 -10.88
N ALA A 299 -29.22 -7.64 -11.66
CA ALA A 299 -28.58 -6.33 -11.71
C ALA A 299 -29.55 -5.23 -12.23
N ILE A 300 -30.29 -5.50 -13.29
CA ILE A 300 -31.25 -4.57 -13.88
C ILE A 300 -32.39 -4.25 -12.89
N LEU A 301 -32.94 -5.29 -12.26
CA LEU A 301 -34.04 -5.15 -11.30
C LEU A 301 -33.56 -4.44 -10.01
N LEU A 302 -32.33 -4.71 -9.56
CA LEU A 302 -31.73 -3.99 -8.41
C LEU A 302 -31.54 -2.51 -8.71
N ASN A 303 -31.10 -2.17 -9.93
CA ASN A 303 -30.96 -0.76 -10.36
C ASN A 303 -32.34 -0.08 -10.50
N GLU A 304 -33.36 -0.79 -10.98
CA GLU A 304 -34.75 -0.29 -11.01
C GLU A 304 -35.31 -0.12 -9.60
N LEU A 305 -35.00 -1.01 -8.65
CA LEU A 305 -35.36 -0.88 -7.25
C LEU A 305 -34.76 0.36 -6.62
N LEU A 306 -33.49 0.67 -6.93
CA LEU A 306 -32.82 1.89 -6.53
C LEU A 306 -33.59 3.14 -7.00
N ASP A 307 -33.99 3.19 -8.28
CA ASP A 307 -34.79 4.31 -8.81
C ASP A 307 -36.15 4.40 -8.12
N SER A 308 -36.81 3.29 -7.91
CA SER A 308 -38.13 3.18 -7.29
C SER A 308 -38.12 3.58 -5.80
N SER A 309 -36.97 3.48 -5.14
CA SER A 309 -36.78 3.89 -3.74
C SER A 309 -36.84 5.41 -3.56
N GLY A 310 -36.57 6.17 -4.64
CA GLY A 310 -36.46 7.63 -4.61
C GLY A 310 -35.20 8.14 -3.88
N LYS A 311 -34.20 7.26 -3.69
CA LYS A 311 -32.96 7.54 -2.93
C LYS A 311 -31.67 7.42 -3.76
N ARG A 312 -31.78 7.55 -5.07
CA ARG A 312 -30.60 7.58 -5.94
C ARG A 312 -29.61 8.68 -5.53
N ASP A 313 -30.10 9.85 -5.17
CA ASP A 313 -29.26 10.97 -4.71
C ASP A 313 -28.40 10.61 -3.48
N ASN A 314 -28.89 9.73 -2.58
CA ASN A 314 -28.10 9.24 -1.43
C ASN A 314 -26.95 8.35 -1.90
N LEU A 315 -27.19 7.47 -2.88
CA LEU A 315 -26.15 6.66 -3.49
C LEU A 315 -25.11 7.54 -4.20
N ASP A 316 -25.58 8.47 -5.04
CA ASP A 316 -24.71 9.34 -5.85
C ASP A 316 -23.80 10.21 -4.96
N LYS A 317 -24.32 10.74 -3.84
CA LYS A 317 -23.50 11.47 -2.86
C LYS A 317 -22.48 10.56 -2.16
N HIS A 318 -22.87 9.36 -1.77
CA HIS A 318 -21.96 8.38 -1.18
C HIS A 318 -20.81 8.07 -2.15
N GLU A 319 -21.15 7.78 -3.41
CA GLU A 319 -20.19 7.51 -4.48
C GLU A 319 -19.25 8.70 -4.77
N GLN A 320 -19.77 9.93 -4.78
CA GLN A 320 -18.95 11.13 -5.01
C GLN A 320 -17.89 11.29 -3.92
N VAL A 321 -18.26 11.12 -2.65
CA VAL A 321 -17.32 11.22 -1.53
C VAL A 321 -16.24 10.15 -1.65
N ILE A 322 -16.63 8.88 -1.81
CA ILE A 322 -15.67 7.78 -1.87
C ILE A 322 -14.79 7.85 -3.12
N THR A 323 -15.34 8.23 -4.27
CA THR A 323 -14.56 8.41 -5.51
C THR A 323 -13.51 9.51 -5.35
N PHE A 324 -13.85 10.61 -4.66
CA PHE A 324 -12.87 11.66 -4.39
C PHE A 324 -11.77 11.22 -3.42
N PHE A 325 -12.10 10.47 -2.37
CA PHE A 325 -11.10 10.00 -1.42
C PHE A 325 -10.21 8.91 -2.03
N VAL A 326 -10.79 7.95 -2.74
CA VAL A 326 -10.14 6.69 -3.10
C VAL A 326 -9.89 6.58 -4.61
N GLY A 327 -10.88 6.85 -5.44
CA GLY A 327 -10.78 6.72 -6.90
C GLY A 327 -12.05 6.17 -7.56
N PRO A 328 -12.05 5.98 -8.89
CA PRO A 328 -13.19 5.49 -9.65
C PRO A 328 -13.45 4.00 -9.40
N ASP A 329 -14.67 3.56 -9.74
CA ASP A 329 -15.07 2.15 -9.66
C ASP A 329 -14.28 1.24 -10.62
N ASP A 330 -14.02 0.03 -10.19
CA ASP A 330 -13.45 -1.06 -11.02
C ASP A 330 -14.52 -2.12 -11.38
N ASN A 331 -15.74 -1.66 -11.65
CA ASN A 331 -16.89 -2.49 -12.08
C ASN A 331 -17.94 -1.61 -12.78
N MET A 332 -18.95 -2.25 -13.38
CA MET A 332 -20.09 -1.53 -13.94
C MET A 332 -20.94 -0.91 -12.83
N THR A 333 -21.13 0.40 -12.91
CA THR A 333 -21.91 1.21 -11.96
C THR A 333 -23.42 1.21 -12.27
N PRO A 334 -24.27 1.61 -11.30
CA PRO A 334 -25.70 1.80 -11.53
C PRO A 334 -26.03 2.79 -12.69
N VAL A 335 -25.24 3.84 -12.85
CA VAL A 335 -25.43 4.83 -13.91
C VAL A 335 -25.11 4.25 -15.30
N GLU A 336 -24.01 3.52 -15.41
CA GLU A 336 -23.60 2.88 -16.67
C GLU A 336 -24.59 1.78 -17.09
N LEU A 337 -25.03 0.96 -16.12
CA LEU A 337 -26.04 -0.08 -16.40
C LEU A 337 -27.36 0.56 -16.85
N ALA A 338 -27.84 1.62 -16.19
CA ALA A 338 -29.04 2.34 -16.61
C ALA A 338 -28.87 2.93 -18.03
N GLY A 339 -27.72 3.48 -18.34
CA GLY A 339 -27.40 3.99 -19.67
C GLY A 339 -27.39 2.93 -20.76
N LEU A 340 -26.89 1.71 -20.48
CA LEU A 340 -26.89 0.59 -21.41
C LEU A 340 -28.29 0.03 -21.59
N THR A 341 -28.99 -0.29 -20.50
CA THR A 341 -30.34 -0.88 -20.52
C THR A 341 -31.35 0.06 -21.17
N GLY A 342 -31.34 1.35 -20.84
CA GLY A 342 -32.22 2.36 -21.43
C GLY A 342 -32.05 2.55 -22.95
N ARG A 343 -30.91 2.18 -23.52
CA ARG A 343 -30.71 2.17 -24.98
C ARG A 343 -31.17 0.88 -25.66
N MET A 344 -31.21 -0.24 -24.97
CA MET A 344 -31.35 -1.56 -25.58
C MET A 344 -32.64 -2.29 -25.21
N LEU A 345 -33.22 -2.00 -24.03
CA LEU A 345 -34.34 -2.75 -23.49
C LEU A 345 -35.55 -1.82 -23.26
N SER A 346 -36.73 -2.33 -23.56
CA SER A 346 -38.02 -1.71 -23.17
C SER A 346 -38.54 -2.30 -21.85
N SER A 347 -38.12 -3.52 -21.54
CA SER A 347 -38.44 -4.26 -20.31
C SER A 347 -37.30 -5.22 -19.98
N PRO A 348 -37.03 -5.54 -18.71
CA PRO A 348 -36.08 -6.59 -18.33
C PRO A 348 -36.35 -7.94 -19.06
N ALA A 349 -37.62 -8.30 -19.25
CA ALA A 349 -38.01 -9.51 -19.94
C ALA A 349 -37.56 -9.62 -21.42
N ASP A 350 -37.15 -8.52 -22.04
CA ASP A 350 -36.61 -8.50 -23.41
C ASP A 350 -35.34 -9.36 -23.54
N LEU A 351 -34.59 -9.59 -22.44
CA LEU A 351 -33.44 -10.47 -22.41
C LEU A 351 -33.79 -11.95 -22.66
N TYR A 352 -35.05 -12.33 -22.62
CA TYR A 352 -35.49 -13.67 -23.07
C TYR A 352 -35.62 -13.77 -24.58
N THR A 353 -35.52 -12.66 -25.31
CA THR A 353 -35.47 -12.65 -26.77
C THR A 353 -34.04 -12.96 -27.23
N PRO A 354 -33.75 -14.10 -27.94
CA PRO A 354 -32.36 -14.51 -28.21
C PRO A 354 -31.50 -13.44 -28.91
N VAL A 355 -32.06 -12.69 -29.85
CA VAL A 355 -31.35 -11.65 -30.57
C VAL A 355 -31.01 -10.45 -29.65
N VAL A 356 -31.92 -10.05 -28.76
CA VAL A 356 -31.71 -8.98 -27.80
C VAL A 356 -30.63 -9.39 -26.78
N PHE A 357 -30.71 -10.60 -26.27
CA PHE A 357 -29.73 -11.14 -25.33
C PHE A 357 -28.30 -11.21 -25.93
N ALA A 358 -28.17 -11.69 -27.17
CA ALA A 358 -26.90 -11.73 -27.87
C ALA A 358 -26.32 -10.32 -28.06
N LEU A 359 -27.13 -9.36 -28.53
CA LEU A 359 -26.70 -7.97 -28.69
C LEU A 359 -26.32 -7.32 -27.35
N PHE A 360 -27.00 -7.65 -26.26
CA PHE A 360 -26.68 -7.14 -24.93
C PHE A 360 -25.32 -7.67 -24.45
N LYS A 361 -25.07 -8.99 -24.60
CA LYS A 361 -23.75 -9.60 -24.32
C LYS A 361 -22.65 -9.00 -25.18
N ASP A 362 -22.89 -8.84 -26.48
CA ASP A 362 -21.91 -8.24 -27.39
C ASP A 362 -21.57 -6.79 -26.97
N SER A 363 -22.56 -6.02 -26.54
CA SER A 363 -22.35 -4.64 -26.07
C SER A 363 -21.55 -4.57 -24.77
N LEU A 364 -21.74 -5.52 -23.85
CA LEU A 364 -20.94 -5.64 -22.62
C LEU A 364 -19.48 -5.99 -22.91
N ASN A 365 -19.24 -6.91 -23.86
CA ASN A 365 -17.90 -7.37 -24.23
C ASN A 365 -17.14 -6.39 -25.16
N ALA A 366 -17.85 -5.50 -25.86
CA ALA A 366 -17.26 -4.59 -26.84
C ALA A 366 -16.64 -3.32 -26.22
N SER A 367 -16.92 -3.01 -24.95
CA SER A 367 -16.43 -1.83 -24.28
C SER A 367 -15.42 -2.19 -23.20
N ASP A 368 -14.20 -1.67 -23.33
CA ASP A 368 -13.17 -1.76 -22.30
C ASP A 368 -13.53 -0.94 -21.04
N ASP A 369 -14.54 -0.04 -21.15
CA ASP A 369 -14.98 0.83 -20.05
C ASP A 369 -15.70 0.05 -18.94
N TYR A 370 -16.35 -1.08 -19.26
CA TYR A 370 -17.13 -1.86 -18.31
C TYR A 370 -16.35 -2.99 -17.64
N GLY A 371 -15.18 -3.34 -18.17
CA GLY A 371 -14.37 -4.47 -17.69
C GLY A 371 -13.65 -4.17 -16.40
N GLN A 372 -13.60 -5.17 -15.49
CA GLN A 372 -12.72 -5.11 -14.33
C GLN A 372 -11.25 -5.15 -14.77
N LYS A 373 -10.40 -4.36 -14.13
CA LYS A 373 -8.94 -4.31 -14.35
C LYS A 373 -8.19 -5.11 -13.29
N ILE A 374 -8.75 -5.17 -12.07
CA ILE A 374 -8.17 -5.86 -10.92
C ILE A 374 -9.03 -7.07 -10.58
N MET A 375 -8.40 -8.25 -10.46
CA MET A 375 -9.10 -9.47 -10.03
C MET A 375 -9.44 -9.37 -8.54
N SER A 376 -10.71 -9.15 -8.21
CA SER A 376 -11.20 -9.01 -6.83
C SER A 376 -11.92 -10.26 -6.31
N ASN A 377 -12.24 -11.22 -7.18
CA ASN A 377 -12.88 -12.50 -6.85
C ASN A 377 -12.00 -13.67 -7.28
N PHE A 378 -12.17 -14.82 -6.62
CA PHE A 378 -11.43 -16.02 -6.98
C PHE A 378 -12.04 -16.68 -8.24
N PHE A 379 -11.22 -16.82 -9.29
CA PHE A 379 -11.53 -17.61 -10.47
C PHE A 379 -10.40 -18.62 -10.73
N TYR A 380 -10.75 -19.82 -11.23
CA TYR A 380 -9.75 -20.70 -11.80
C TYR A 380 -9.37 -20.20 -13.20
N VAL A 381 -8.08 -20.21 -13.49
CA VAL A 381 -7.56 -19.88 -14.82
C VAL A 381 -6.87 -21.10 -15.43
N ASP A 382 -7.01 -21.28 -16.74
CA ASP A 382 -6.36 -22.38 -17.46
C ASP A 382 -4.83 -22.19 -17.47
N PRO A 383 -4.04 -23.05 -16.80
CA PRO A 383 -2.58 -22.97 -16.78
C PRO A 383 -1.94 -23.35 -18.11
N PHE A 384 -2.69 -23.97 -19.04
CA PHE A 384 -2.20 -24.41 -20.35
C PHE A 384 -2.47 -23.36 -21.44
N SER A 385 -3.34 -22.40 -21.17
CA SER A 385 -3.59 -21.26 -22.07
C SER A 385 -2.50 -20.20 -21.91
N SER A 386 -2.00 -19.68 -23.02
CA SER A 386 -1.15 -18.48 -23.01
C SER A 386 -1.94 -17.15 -22.96
N ASP A 387 -3.27 -17.23 -22.92
CA ASP A 387 -4.15 -16.07 -22.75
C ASP A 387 -4.43 -15.88 -21.25
N PRO A 388 -4.14 -14.68 -20.64
CA PRO A 388 -4.50 -14.41 -19.27
C PRO A 388 -6.02 -14.38 -19.03
N GLY A 389 -6.82 -14.35 -20.09
CA GLY A 389 -8.27 -14.23 -20.03
C GLY A 389 -8.73 -12.82 -19.64
N GLN A 390 -9.82 -12.39 -20.22
CA GLN A 390 -10.49 -11.14 -19.85
C GLN A 390 -11.28 -11.33 -18.56
N LEU A 391 -11.14 -10.42 -17.60
CA LEU A 391 -11.97 -10.44 -16.40
C LEU A 391 -13.45 -10.15 -16.77
N PRO A 392 -14.42 -10.77 -16.08
CA PRO A 392 -15.83 -10.58 -16.39
C PRO A 392 -16.27 -9.14 -16.09
N VAL A 393 -17.21 -8.64 -16.88
CA VAL A 393 -17.97 -7.44 -16.50
C VAL A 393 -18.88 -7.82 -15.33
N SER A 394 -18.79 -7.08 -14.23
CA SER A 394 -19.64 -7.28 -13.05
C SER A 394 -20.33 -6.00 -12.64
N PHE A 395 -21.56 -6.12 -12.15
CA PHE A 395 -22.32 -5.04 -11.56
C PHE A 395 -22.28 -5.15 -10.04
N LYS A 396 -22.01 -4.01 -9.38
CA LYS A 396 -22.05 -3.85 -7.93
C LYS A 396 -22.77 -2.56 -7.58
N LEU A 397 -23.47 -2.55 -6.44
CA LEU A 397 -24.25 -1.35 -6.04
C LEU A 397 -23.34 -0.23 -5.52
N LEU A 398 -22.34 -0.58 -4.72
CA LEU A 398 -21.27 0.30 -4.22
C LEU A 398 -19.94 -0.45 -4.38
N GLY A 399 -19.35 -0.38 -5.57
CA GLY A 399 -18.22 -1.18 -5.97
C GLY A 399 -16.90 -0.78 -5.32
N GLN A 400 -15.95 -1.72 -5.34
CA GLN A 400 -14.58 -1.43 -4.91
C GLN A 400 -13.86 -0.59 -5.96
N LYS A 401 -13.00 0.30 -5.49
CA LYS A 401 -12.35 1.32 -6.30
C LYS A 401 -11.08 0.81 -6.98
N PHE A 402 -10.79 1.34 -8.17
CA PHE A 402 -9.54 1.10 -8.87
C PHE A 402 -8.39 1.79 -8.14
N LEU A 403 -7.37 1.03 -7.74
CA LEU A 403 -6.13 1.53 -7.16
C LEU A 403 -4.96 1.12 -8.06
N ILE A 404 -4.13 2.09 -8.43
CA ILE A 404 -3.00 1.85 -9.36
C ILE A 404 -2.00 0.83 -8.82
N ASP A 405 -1.72 0.84 -7.53
CA ASP A 405 -0.82 -0.11 -6.87
C ASP A 405 -1.43 -1.52 -6.78
N SER A 406 -2.75 -1.65 -6.54
CA SER A 406 -3.44 -2.95 -6.61
C SER A 406 -3.40 -3.52 -8.04
N TYR A 407 -3.51 -2.66 -9.05
CA TYR A 407 -3.34 -3.06 -10.44
C TYR A 407 -1.91 -3.53 -10.70
N VAL A 408 -0.90 -2.81 -10.22
CA VAL A 408 0.51 -3.23 -10.30
C VAL A 408 0.70 -4.61 -9.67
N LEU A 409 0.26 -4.81 -8.42
CA LEU A 409 0.39 -6.08 -7.71
C LEU A 409 -0.30 -7.24 -8.46
N SER A 410 -1.46 -6.99 -9.09
CA SER A 410 -2.18 -8.02 -9.85
C SER A 410 -1.47 -8.41 -11.16
N GLU A 411 -0.74 -7.49 -11.79
CA GLU A 411 -0.08 -7.71 -13.09
C GLU A 411 1.29 -8.40 -12.99
N VAL A 412 1.89 -8.45 -11.79
CA VAL A 412 3.22 -9.06 -11.56
C VAL A 412 3.16 -10.42 -10.88
N VAL A 413 2.00 -11.06 -10.85
CA VAL A 413 1.78 -12.40 -10.27
C VAL A 413 1.18 -13.36 -11.31
N TYR A 414 1.02 -14.64 -10.95
CA TYR A 414 0.23 -15.60 -11.72
C TYR A 414 -1.24 -15.11 -11.78
N ASP A 415 -1.91 -15.12 -12.91
CA ASP A 415 -1.63 -15.74 -14.24
C ASP A 415 -1.10 -14.73 -15.30
N ARG A 416 -0.66 -13.56 -14.86
CA ARG A 416 -0.34 -12.43 -15.74
C ARG A 416 1.08 -12.51 -16.33
N ILE A 417 2.00 -13.28 -15.72
CA ILE A 417 3.36 -13.46 -16.23
C ILE A 417 3.37 -14.58 -17.30
N ILE A 418 3.64 -14.22 -18.56
CA ILE A 418 3.66 -15.14 -19.68
C ILE A 418 5.00 -15.04 -20.42
N VAL A 419 5.76 -16.13 -20.46
CA VAL A 419 7.06 -16.23 -21.14
C VAL A 419 7.06 -17.47 -22.04
N ASP A 420 7.43 -17.32 -23.31
CA ASP A 420 7.46 -18.39 -24.30
C ASP A 420 6.14 -19.19 -24.37
N ASN A 421 5.02 -18.48 -24.35
CA ASN A 421 3.64 -19.01 -24.31
C ASN A 421 3.36 -19.92 -23.10
N LYS A 422 4.03 -19.72 -21.97
CA LYS A 422 3.76 -20.42 -20.71
C LYS A 422 3.54 -19.42 -19.59
N LYS A 423 2.54 -19.67 -18.75
CA LYS A 423 2.33 -18.92 -17.51
C LYS A 423 3.40 -19.29 -16.49
N ILE A 424 4.06 -18.27 -15.91
CA ILE A 424 5.05 -18.43 -14.85
C ILE A 424 4.35 -18.24 -13.50
N TYR A 425 4.57 -19.16 -12.58
CA TYR A 425 3.95 -19.11 -11.27
C TYR A 425 4.78 -18.26 -10.30
N ARG A 426 4.28 -17.08 -9.97
CA ARG A 426 4.68 -16.22 -8.87
C ARG A 426 3.42 -15.98 -8.03
N GLY A 427 3.37 -16.54 -6.82
CA GLY A 427 2.14 -16.55 -6.00
C GLY A 427 1.89 -15.24 -5.26
N LEU A 428 2.96 -14.59 -4.79
CA LEU A 428 2.90 -13.30 -4.10
C LEU A 428 3.80 -12.28 -4.78
N PRO A 429 3.39 -11.00 -4.85
CA PRO A 429 4.26 -9.91 -5.27
C PRO A 429 5.18 -9.47 -4.12
N ASP A 430 6.23 -8.72 -4.42
CA ASP A 430 7.03 -7.99 -3.43
C ASP A 430 6.49 -6.54 -3.30
N PRO A 431 6.43 -5.95 -2.12
CA PRO A 431 6.08 -4.53 -1.96
C PRO A 431 6.94 -3.58 -2.82
N LEU A 432 8.19 -3.94 -3.11
CA LEU A 432 9.06 -3.21 -4.01
C LEU A 432 8.54 -3.12 -5.45
N ASP A 433 7.69 -4.04 -5.90
CA ASP A 433 7.07 -3.98 -7.24
C ASP A 433 6.31 -2.67 -7.44
N VAL A 434 5.58 -2.22 -6.42
CA VAL A 434 4.85 -0.95 -6.47
C VAL A 434 5.83 0.22 -6.62
N MET A 435 6.86 0.29 -5.79
CA MET A 435 7.83 1.39 -5.81
C MET A 435 8.65 1.40 -7.11
N ALA A 436 9.02 0.24 -7.65
CA ALA A 436 9.69 0.10 -8.93
C ALA A 436 8.87 0.69 -10.08
N VAL A 437 7.57 0.40 -10.12
CA VAL A 437 6.65 0.94 -11.13
C VAL A 437 6.38 2.42 -10.89
N MET A 438 6.31 2.87 -9.63
CA MET A 438 6.19 4.29 -9.26
C MET A 438 7.45 5.12 -9.54
N GLY A 439 8.48 4.52 -10.16
CA GLY A 439 9.65 5.23 -10.70
C GLY A 439 10.89 5.20 -9.81
N ASN A 440 10.88 4.42 -8.72
CA ASN A 440 12.07 4.24 -7.90
C ASN A 440 13.00 3.19 -8.53
N GLU A 441 14.09 3.64 -9.15
CA GLU A 441 15.06 2.76 -9.83
C GLU A 441 15.81 1.85 -8.84
N ASP A 442 15.98 2.29 -7.60
CA ASP A 442 16.65 1.49 -6.55
C ASP A 442 15.80 0.27 -6.19
N ALA A 443 14.47 0.40 -6.19
CA ALA A 443 13.56 -0.73 -6.01
C ALA A 443 13.69 -1.77 -7.15
N ILE A 444 13.87 -1.33 -8.41
CA ILE A 444 14.12 -2.24 -9.56
C ILE A 444 15.40 -3.05 -9.32
N PHE A 445 16.45 -2.40 -8.84
CA PHE A 445 17.73 -3.08 -8.56
C PHE A 445 17.60 -4.11 -7.42
N LEU A 446 16.86 -3.79 -6.37
CA LEU A 446 16.63 -4.69 -5.23
C LEU A 446 15.77 -5.91 -5.60
N LEU A 447 14.96 -5.82 -6.67
CA LEU A 447 14.14 -6.93 -7.21
C LEU A 447 14.91 -7.86 -8.17
N VAL A 448 16.22 -7.67 -8.40
CA VAL A 448 16.95 -8.38 -9.48
C VAL A 448 16.79 -9.89 -9.43
N ASP A 449 16.88 -10.49 -8.24
CA ASP A 449 16.79 -11.94 -8.07
C ASP A 449 15.41 -12.48 -8.46
N GLU A 450 14.32 -11.80 -8.05
CA GLU A 450 12.95 -12.15 -8.44
C GLU A 450 12.66 -11.90 -9.92
N LEU A 451 13.18 -10.79 -10.48
CA LEU A 451 13.08 -10.48 -11.91
C LEU A 451 13.77 -11.57 -12.76
N GLU A 452 14.88 -12.14 -12.29
CA GLU A 452 15.57 -13.23 -12.96
C GLU A 452 14.87 -14.58 -12.76
N GLU A 453 14.34 -14.87 -11.57
CA GLU A 453 13.63 -16.11 -11.28
C GLU A 453 12.32 -16.22 -12.05
N TYR A 454 11.44 -15.20 -11.91
CA TYR A 454 10.07 -15.22 -12.46
C TYR A 454 9.94 -14.57 -13.85
N LYS A 455 11.03 -14.03 -14.43
CA LYS A 455 11.11 -13.50 -15.81
C LYS A 455 10.05 -12.40 -16.11
N TYR A 456 9.67 -11.57 -15.14
CA TYR A 456 8.61 -10.57 -15.30
C TYR A 456 9.11 -9.14 -15.54
N ALA A 457 10.40 -8.96 -15.86
CA ALA A 457 11.00 -7.65 -16.13
C ALA A 457 10.23 -6.84 -17.20
N TYR A 458 9.67 -7.52 -18.22
CA TYR A 458 8.84 -6.89 -19.24
C TYR A 458 7.54 -6.30 -18.66
N LYS A 459 6.96 -6.92 -17.60
CA LYS A 459 5.78 -6.42 -16.90
C LYS A 459 6.10 -5.13 -16.14
N VAL A 460 7.17 -5.13 -15.34
CA VAL A 460 7.63 -3.93 -14.62
C VAL A 460 7.88 -2.78 -15.60
N SER A 461 8.57 -3.05 -16.72
CA SER A 461 8.81 -2.04 -17.75
C SER A 461 7.52 -1.48 -18.35
N SER A 462 6.55 -2.34 -18.62
CA SER A 462 5.27 -1.95 -19.22
C SER A 462 4.41 -1.12 -18.28
N LEU A 463 4.35 -1.52 -17.00
CA LEU A 463 3.61 -0.81 -15.95
C LEU A 463 4.26 0.53 -15.63
N LYS A 464 5.61 0.58 -15.57
CA LYS A 464 6.34 1.85 -15.38
C LYS A 464 6.05 2.82 -16.51
N TYR A 465 6.09 2.35 -17.77
CA TYR A 465 5.72 3.19 -18.91
C TYR A 465 4.30 3.76 -18.78
N LEU A 466 3.34 2.93 -18.37
CA LEU A 466 1.95 3.34 -18.16
C LEU A 466 1.84 4.41 -17.07
N VAL A 467 2.47 4.19 -15.93
CA VAL A 467 2.47 5.12 -14.79
C VAL A 467 3.14 6.45 -15.16
N ASP A 468 4.26 6.42 -15.89
CA ASP A 468 4.96 7.62 -16.35
C ASP A 468 4.18 8.40 -17.45
N ALA A 469 3.21 7.75 -18.12
CA ALA A 469 2.37 8.36 -19.13
C ALA A 469 1.09 9.01 -18.57
N TYR A 470 0.72 8.75 -17.31
CA TYR A 470 -0.41 9.43 -16.68
C TYR A 470 -0.13 10.93 -16.51
N ASP A 471 -1.12 11.73 -16.84
CA ASP A 471 -1.08 13.20 -16.70
C ASP A 471 -1.55 13.66 -15.29
N GLU A 472 -1.49 14.95 -15.05
CA GLU A 472 -1.92 15.54 -13.77
C GLU A 472 -3.42 15.27 -13.49
N ASN A 473 -4.28 15.14 -14.51
CA ASN A 473 -5.69 14.84 -14.27
C ASN A 473 -5.88 13.48 -13.60
N PHE A 474 -5.03 12.49 -13.92
CA PHE A 474 -5.05 11.20 -13.23
C PHE A 474 -4.57 11.33 -11.77
N TRP A 475 -3.46 12.08 -11.56
CA TRP A 475 -2.88 12.20 -10.21
C TRP A 475 -3.72 13.07 -9.28
N GLU A 476 -4.53 13.98 -9.81
CA GLU A 476 -5.37 14.88 -9.03
C GLU A 476 -6.83 14.41 -8.90
N GLN A 477 -7.24 13.32 -9.55
CA GLN A 477 -8.65 12.88 -9.57
C GLN A 477 -9.15 12.35 -8.22
N SER A 478 -8.24 11.94 -7.31
CA SER A 478 -8.58 11.50 -5.96
C SER A 478 -7.48 11.84 -4.97
N LEU A 479 -7.81 11.88 -3.68
CA LEU A 479 -6.82 12.08 -2.63
C LEU A 479 -5.82 10.93 -2.58
N TYR A 480 -6.26 9.70 -2.83
CA TYR A 480 -5.39 8.52 -2.95
C TYR A 480 -4.29 8.72 -4.00
N ASN A 481 -4.68 9.13 -5.21
CA ASN A 481 -3.74 9.33 -6.30
C ASN A 481 -2.80 10.51 -6.03
N THR A 482 -3.29 11.60 -5.45
CA THR A 482 -2.46 12.76 -5.09
C THR A 482 -1.43 12.40 -4.01
N TRP A 483 -1.80 11.56 -3.05
CA TRP A 483 -0.87 11.03 -2.04
C TRP A 483 0.20 10.13 -2.69
N MET A 484 -0.20 9.23 -3.59
CA MET A 484 0.75 8.41 -4.35
C MET A 484 1.70 9.28 -5.21
N ALA A 485 1.21 10.38 -5.77
CA ALA A 485 2.06 11.36 -6.47
C ALA A 485 3.06 12.03 -5.52
N ALA A 486 2.65 12.41 -4.30
CA ALA A 486 3.57 12.96 -3.30
C ALA A 486 4.65 11.95 -2.89
N ILE A 487 4.30 10.68 -2.68
CA ILE A 487 5.27 9.62 -2.44
C ILE A 487 6.29 9.51 -3.58
N ARG A 488 5.87 9.65 -4.84
CA ARG A 488 6.78 9.63 -6.01
C ARG A 488 7.81 10.76 -6.01
N GLU A 489 7.50 11.93 -5.46
CA GLU A 489 8.46 13.05 -5.35
C GLU A 489 9.64 12.75 -4.40
N LEU A 490 9.52 11.70 -3.57
CA LEU A 490 10.61 11.19 -2.73
C LEU A 490 11.57 10.22 -3.48
N ASN A 491 11.33 9.94 -4.76
CA ASN A 491 12.25 9.15 -5.58
C ASN A 491 13.64 9.82 -5.64
N PRO A 492 14.73 9.04 -5.83
CA PRO A 492 16.06 9.59 -5.94
C PRO A 492 16.14 10.76 -6.94
N PRO A 493 16.68 11.94 -6.56
CA PRO A 493 16.74 13.11 -7.42
C PRO A 493 17.55 12.84 -8.68
N THR A 494 17.17 13.49 -9.80
CA THR A 494 17.85 13.36 -11.08
C THR A 494 19.20 14.08 -11.15
N SER A 495 19.49 14.96 -10.19
CA SER A 495 20.73 15.74 -10.10
C SER A 495 21.20 15.84 -8.65
N SER A 496 22.51 15.70 -8.42
CA SER A 496 23.14 15.92 -7.10
C SER A 496 23.49 17.37 -6.84
N ALA A 497 23.27 18.27 -7.79
CA ALA A 497 23.59 19.68 -7.61
C ALA A 497 22.80 20.29 -6.46
N ASN A 498 23.52 20.88 -5.50
CA ASN A 498 23.00 21.53 -4.31
C ASN A 498 22.33 20.60 -3.26
N LEU A 499 22.34 19.26 -3.46
CA LEU A 499 21.85 18.36 -2.44
C LEU A 499 22.76 18.34 -1.21
N PRO A 500 22.22 18.32 0.02
CA PRO A 500 22.98 18.02 1.22
C PRO A 500 23.72 16.67 1.10
N TYR A 501 24.85 16.53 1.80
CA TYR A 501 25.69 15.33 1.65
C TYR A 501 24.99 14.03 1.99
N PHE A 502 24.11 14.00 2.98
CA PHE A 502 23.33 12.80 3.32
C PHE A 502 22.42 12.37 2.17
N MET A 503 21.78 13.30 1.46
CA MET A 503 20.94 13.02 0.30
C MET A 503 21.73 12.51 -0.92
N GLN A 504 23.05 12.64 -0.90
CA GLN A 504 23.93 12.13 -1.94
C GLN A 504 24.40 10.68 -1.66
N THR A 505 23.78 9.92 -0.79
CA THR A 505 24.15 8.54 -0.43
C THR A 505 23.10 7.54 -0.86
N THR A 506 23.53 6.34 -1.29
CA THR A 506 22.61 5.24 -1.55
C THR A 506 21.84 4.80 -0.30
N ALA A 507 22.46 4.93 0.85
CA ALA A 507 21.81 4.72 2.14
C ALA A 507 20.60 5.65 2.33
N TRP A 508 20.69 6.92 1.87
CA TRP A 508 19.57 7.85 1.89
C TRP A 508 18.45 7.43 0.92
N HIS A 509 18.81 6.96 -0.27
CA HIS A 509 17.81 6.43 -1.22
C HIS A 509 17.07 5.23 -0.63
N GLN A 510 17.76 4.35 0.08
CA GLN A 510 17.14 3.22 0.78
C GLN A 510 16.28 3.69 1.97
N GLU A 511 16.70 4.74 2.66
CA GLU A 511 15.88 5.35 3.71
C GLU A 511 14.60 5.95 3.12
N LYS A 512 14.66 6.69 2.00
CA LYS A 512 13.45 7.19 1.33
C LYS A 512 12.57 6.08 0.77
N LEU A 513 13.14 5.00 0.30
CA LEU A 513 12.37 3.81 -0.11
C LEU A 513 11.61 3.20 1.09
N ASN A 514 12.21 3.17 2.29
CA ASN A 514 11.51 2.78 3.53
C ASN A 514 10.37 3.77 3.86
N THR A 515 10.59 5.08 3.77
CA THR A 515 9.55 6.12 3.94
C THR A 515 8.39 5.91 2.96
N GLN A 516 8.69 5.71 1.67
CA GLN A 516 7.69 5.46 0.62
C GLN A 516 6.86 4.20 0.91
N LEU A 517 7.50 3.09 1.29
CA LEU A 517 6.83 1.84 1.63
C LEU A 517 5.98 1.96 2.90
N THR A 518 6.47 2.65 3.93
CA THR A 518 5.70 2.88 5.17
C THR A 518 4.47 3.71 4.88
N SER A 519 4.62 4.84 4.20
CA SER A 519 3.50 5.72 3.85
C SER A 519 2.50 5.05 2.91
N TRP A 520 2.97 4.24 1.96
CA TRP A 520 2.08 3.42 1.14
C TRP A 520 1.31 2.38 1.97
N ALA A 521 1.95 1.73 2.94
CA ALA A 521 1.27 0.79 3.83
C ALA A 521 0.19 1.49 4.67
N GLU A 522 0.47 2.69 5.18
CA GLU A 522 -0.47 3.55 5.88
C GLU A 522 -1.64 3.96 4.99
N LEU A 523 -1.38 4.44 3.77
CA LEU A 523 -2.41 4.78 2.78
C LEU A 523 -3.28 3.57 2.40
N ARG A 524 -2.68 2.37 2.26
CA ARG A 524 -3.42 1.10 2.02
C ARG A 524 -4.27 0.72 3.20
N HIS A 525 -3.78 0.91 4.40
CA HIS A 525 -4.52 0.72 5.62
C HIS A 525 -5.71 1.69 5.69
N ASP A 526 -5.53 3.00 5.53
CA ASP A 526 -6.60 4.01 5.60
C ASP A 526 -7.71 3.79 4.57
N ASN A 527 -7.41 3.06 3.54
CA ASN A 527 -8.35 2.68 2.50
C ASN A 527 -8.65 1.18 2.48
N ILE A 528 -8.68 0.48 3.62
CA ILE A 528 -8.80 -0.97 3.74
C ILE A 528 -10.24 -1.52 3.58
N LEU A 529 -11.19 -0.91 4.09
CA LEU A 529 -12.52 -0.78 3.60
C LEU A 529 -12.55 0.21 2.54
N TYR A 530 -11.78 1.03 2.85
CA TYR A 530 -10.86 2.13 2.74
C TYR A 530 -9.96 2.34 3.98
N GLY A 531 -9.62 2.14 5.39
CA GLY A 531 -8.68 2.11 6.31
C GLY A 531 -8.39 2.33 7.74
N LYS A 532 -7.28 2.74 8.47
CA LYS A 532 -7.15 3.20 9.87
C LYS A 532 -5.80 3.03 10.62
N GLN A 533 -5.48 3.41 11.91
CA GLN A 533 -5.76 4.06 13.16
C GLN A 533 -4.59 4.34 14.16
N SER A 534 -4.78 4.79 15.44
CA SER A 534 -4.25 5.82 16.36
C SER A 534 -3.67 5.48 17.76
N TYR A 535 -3.17 6.46 18.56
CA TYR A 535 -3.30 7.02 19.95
C TYR A 535 -2.03 7.35 20.78
N THR A 536 -1.91 8.10 21.76
CA THR A 536 -1.81 9.33 22.58
C THR A 536 -0.51 9.47 23.38
N GLY A 537 0.04 10.50 23.96
CA GLY A 537 0.16 11.83 24.38
C GLY A 537 1.32 12.07 25.41
N GLY A 538 1.95 13.11 25.58
CA GLY A 538 2.37 14.41 25.61
C GLY A 538 3.42 14.82 26.68
N THR A 539 4.31 15.80 26.51
CA THR A 539 4.84 16.92 27.35
C THR A 539 6.02 17.66 26.68
N ALA A 540 6.39 18.85 27.12
CA ALA A 540 6.97 19.93 26.31
C ALA A 540 8.31 20.53 26.79
N CYS A 541 9.15 21.05 25.89
CA CYS A 541 10.34 21.90 26.01
C CYS A 541 10.65 22.72 24.70
N SER A 542 11.85 23.10 24.26
CA SER A 542 12.10 23.88 23.02
C SER A 542 13.19 23.31 22.10
N TYR A 543 13.21 23.76 20.82
CA TYR A 543 14.25 23.37 19.85
C TYR A 543 15.23 24.55 19.63
N PRO A 544 16.56 24.36 19.83
CA PRO A 544 17.53 25.40 19.57
C PRO A 544 17.70 25.71 18.09
N TYR A 545 17.60 24.71 17.22
CA TYR A 545 17.60 24.78 15.75
C TYR A 545 16.70 23.72 15.16
N THR A 546 16.18 23.98 13.95
CA THR A 546 15.32 23.03 13.20
C THR A 546 15.71 23.05 11.74
N TYR A 547 15.78 21.87 11.11
CA TYR A 547 16.05 21.65 9.70
C TYR A 547 14.89 20.85 9.10
N ILE A 548 14.38 21.27 7.94
CA ILE A 548 13.33 20.55 7.20
C ILE A 548 14.00 19.68 6.15
N GLU A 549 13.56 18.45 5.97
CA GLU A 549 14.04 17.59 4.91
C GLU A 549 13.72 18.23 3.54
N PRO A 550 14.72 18.53 2.67
CA PRO A 550 14.52 19.46 1.57
C PRO A 550 13.97 18.79 0.30
N TYR A 551 12.69 18.45 0.31
CA TYR A 551 11.91 17.99 -0.82
C TYR A 551 10.79 18.97 -1.19
N PRO A 552 11.07 20.10 -1.86
CA PRO A 552 10.05 21.14 -2.11
C PRO A 552 8.86 20.63 -2.94
N ASP A 553 9.09 19.80 -3.96
CA ASP A 553 8.02 19.27 -4.81
C ASP A 553 7.09 18.34 -4.04
N PHE A 554 7.61 17.59 -3.05
CA PHE A 554 6.82 16.78 -2.12
C PHE A 554 5.85 17.65 -1.30
N TYR A 555 6.34 18.76 -0.71
CA TYR A 555 5.47 19.65 0.04
C TYR A 555 4.45 20.36 -0.84
N ALA A 556 4.82 20.74 -2.07
CA ALA A 556 3.88 21.30 -3.05
C ALA A 556 2.75 20.31 -3.40
N ARG A 557 3.05 19.02 -3.55
CA ARG A 557 2.02 17.99 -3.76
C ARG A 557 1.08 17.83 -2.58
N LEU A 558 1.60 17.88 -1.36
CA LEU A 558 0.76 17.81 -0.15
C LEU A 558 -0.04 19.10 0.09
N GLN A 559 0.46 20.25 -0.32
CA GLN A 559 -0.32 21.49 -0.34
C GLN A 559 -1.52 21.34 -1.28
N LEU A 560 -1.30 20.89 -2.52
CA LEU A 560 -2.36 20.65 -3.50
C LEU A 560 -3.38 19.61 -3.02
N PHE A 561 -2.92 18.52 -2.39
CA PHE A 561 -3.78 17.53 -1.74
C PHE A 561 -4.78 18.18 -0.78
N ALA A 562 -4.29 19.04 0.11
CA ALA A 562 -5.11 19.68 1.12
C ALA A 562 -6.03 20.79 0.54
N GLU A 563 -5.56 21.56 -0.44
CA GLU A 563 -6.38 22.57 -1.14
C GLU A 563 -7.53 21.92 -1.91
N ASN A 564 -7.28 20.80 -2.60
CA ASN A 564 -8.29 20.02 -3.29
C ASN A 564 -9.31 19.43 -2.31
N ALA A 565 -8.85 18.88 -1.20
CA ALA A 565 -9.72 18.32 -0.16
C ALA A 565 -10.64 19.40 0.45
N ALA A 566 -10.11 20.55 0.85
CA ALA A 566 -10.90 21.64 1.39
C ALA A 566 -11.97 22.14 0.39
N THR A 567 -11.58 22.31 -0.89
CA THR A 567 -12.46 22.79 -1.95
C THR A 567 -13.57 21.80 -2.28
N PHE A 568 -13.21 20.53 -2.43
CA PHE A 568 -14.19 19.49 -2.73
C PHE A 568 -15.21 19.33 -1.60
N LEU A 569 -14.74 19.20 -0.35
CA LEU A 569 -15.63 18.99 0.81
C LEU A 569 -16.55 20.20 1.06
N ALA A 570 -16.07 21.42 0.84
CA ALA A 570 -16.92 22.61 0.89
C ALA A 570 -18.03 22.58 -0.17
N THR A 571 -17.76 22.02 -1.35
CA THR A 571 -18.68 21.96 -2.49
C THR A 571 -19.68 20.81 -2.37
N VAL A 572 -19.19 19.58 -2.10
CA VAL A 572 -20.04 18.38 -2.07
C VAL A 572 -21.04 18.41 -0.91
N PHE A 573 -20.67 19.05 0.19
CA PHE A 573 -21.53 19.22 1.36
C PHE A 573 -22.21 20.58 1.41
N ASP A 574 -22.28 21.32 0.29
CA ASP A 574 -23.04 22.57 0.26
C ASP A 574 -24.54 22.31 0.53
N GLY A 575 -25.06 22.96 1.57
CA GLY A 575 -26.44 22.74 2.05
C GLY A 575 -26.61 21.54 3.02
N ASP A 576 -25.63 20.66 3.17
CA ASP A 576 -25.66 19.64 4.20
C ASP A 576 -25.06 20.18 5.51
N ASP A 577 -25.56 19.75 6.66
CA ASP A 577 -25.09 20.16 7.99
C ASP A 577 -24.80 18.92 8.85
N PHE A 578 -23.53 18.71 9.18
CA PHE A 578 -23.09 17.72 10.16
C PHE A 578 -21.96 18.30 11.04
N GLN A 579 -21.84 17.80 12.25
CA GLN A 579 -21.11 18.45 13.33
C GLN A 579 -19.65 18.80 12.97
N SER A 580 -18.91 17.94 12.26
CA SER A 580 -17.49 18.10 11.99
C SER A 580 -17.15 18.75 10.64
N LYS A 581 -18.15 19.08 9.80
CA LYS A 581 -17.95 19.65 8.45
C LYS A 581 -16.92 20.79 8.42
N THR A 582 -17.18 21.81 9.23
CA THR A 582 -16.32 23.01 9.27
C THR A 582 -14.92 22.67 9.76
N MET A 583 -14.81 21.81 10.79
CA MET A 583 -13.51 21.39 11.34
C MET A 583 -12.64 20.67 10.31
N ILE A 584 -13.24 19.83 9.47
CA ILE A 584 -12.53 19.10 8.42
C ILE A 584 -11.99 20.07 7.36
N ILE A 585 -12.82 21.00 6.92
CA ILE A 585 -12.42 22.01 5.92
C ILE A 585 -11.33 22.92 6.47
N ASP A 586 -11.46 23.38 7.72
CA ASP A 586 -10.47 24.23 8.39
C ASP A 586 -9.13 23.49 8.57
N TYR A 587 -9.16 22.19 8.91
CA TYR A 587 -7.96 21.36 9.01
C TYR A 587 -7.19 21.33 7.68
N TYR A 588 -7.82 20.96 6.57
CA TYR A 588 -7.15 20.91 5.28
C TYR A 588 -6.66 22.29 4.83
N THR A 589 -7.40 23.35 5.10
CA THR A 589 -6.96 24.72 4.81
C THR A 589 -5.68 25.06 5.58
N ARG A 590 -5.63 24.72 6.87
CA ARG A 590 -4.46 24.96 7.71
C ARG A 590 -3.26 24.08 7.34
N TYR A 591 -3.51 22.84 7.01
CA TYR A 591 -2.45 21.92 6.54
C TYR A 591 -1.80 22.43 5.24
N ALA A 592 -2.60 22.92 4.28
CA ALA A 592 -2.08 23.53 3.06
C ALA A 592 -1.16 24.74 3.33
N GLU A 593 -1.53 25.63 4.28
CA GLU A 593 -0.67 26.76 4.68
C GLU A 593 0.69 26.31 5.21
N ILE A 594 0.72 25.26 6.05
CA ILE A 594 1.95 24.72 6.63
C ILE A 594 2.82 24.09 5.53
N MET A 595 2.23 23.34 4.63
CA MET A 595 2.96 22.73 3.50
C MET A 595 3.58 23.79 2.58
N GLY A 596 2.89 24.90 2.31
CA GLY A 596 3.45 26.03 1.57
C GLY A 596 4.67 26.68 2.27
N VAL A 597 4.66 26.76 3.59
CA VAL A 597 5.83 27.25 4.35
C VAL A 597 6.99 26.24 4.27
N PHE A 598 6.70 24.93 4.35
CA PHE A 598 7.74 23.90 4.23
C PHE A 598 8.37 23.88 2.83
N GLU A 599 7.56 24.03 1.78
CA GLU A 599 8.05 24.13 0.39
C GLU A 599 9.06 25.30 0.25
N GLU A 600 8.73 26.47 0.75
CA GLU A 600 9.60 27.66 0.67
C GLU A 600 10.89 27.53 1.49
N ILE A 601 10.84 26.92 2.68
CA ILE A 601 12.03 26.64 3.49
C ILE A 601 12.90 25.60 2.77
N ALA A 602 12.33 24.49 2.29
CA ALA A 602 13.05 23.44 1.56
C ALA A 602 13.76 23.97 0.32
N LYS A 603 13.14 24.88 -0.45
CA LYS A 603 13.79 25.57 -1.58
C LYS A 603 15.01 26.36 -1.16
N LYS A 604 14.95 27.05 -0.01
CA LYS A 604 16.08 27.82 0.53
C LYS A 604 17.21 26.92 1.01
N GLU A 605 16.90 25.85 1.69
CA GLU A 605 17.86 24.85 2.17
C GLU A 605 18.63 24.22 0.99
N LEU A 606 17.92 23.82 -0.11
CA LEU A 606 18.57 23.33 -1.33
C LEU A 606 19.41 24.38 -2.06
N SER A 607 19.04 25.65 -2.02
CA SER A 607 19.77 26.72 -2.70
C SER A 607 20.86 27.36 -1.83
N GLY A 608 21.05 26.91 -0.60
CA GLY A 608 22.00 27.46 0.36
C GLY A 608 21.65 28.89 0.77
N VAL A 609 20.38 29.26 0.73
CA VAL A 609 19.87 30.58 1.14
C VAL A 609 19.47 30.51 2.61
N VAL A 610 20.00 31.44 3.41
CA VAL A 610 19.67 31.54 4.84
C VAL A 610 18.15 31.76 5.02
N ILE A 611 17.53 30.98 5.90
CA ILE A 611 16.13 31.19 6.28
C ILE A 611 15.96 32.46 7.10
N ASN A 612 14.84 33.16 6.94
CA ASN A 612 14.59 34.44 7.60
C ASN A 612 14.05 34.27 9.03
N GLU A 613 14.00 35.38 9.80
CA GLU A 613 13.56 35.36 11.20
C GLU A 613 12.11 34.89 11.39
N THR A 614 11.22 35.11 10.38
CA THR A 614 9.84 34.63 10.43
C THR A 614 9.80 33.10 10.31
N GLU A 615 10.56 32.53 9.39
CA GLU A 615 10.70 31.09 9.18
C GLU A 615 11.38 30.42 10.38
N ILE A 616 12.46 31.04 10.93
CA ILE A 616 13.10 30.57 12.17
C ILE A 616 12.09 30.55 13.33
N THR A 617 11.28 31.62 13.46
CA THR A 617 10.27 31.71 14.51
C THR A 617 9.19 30.66 14.31
N PHE A 618 8.72 30.46 13.07
CA PHE A 618 7.77 29.40 12.74
C PHE A 618 8.32 28.02 13.13
N LEU A 619 9.53 27.67 12.74
CA LEU A 619 10.16 26.40 13.09
C LEU A 619 10.29 26.20 14.60
N LYS A 620 10.70 27.23 15.35
CA LYS A 620 10.83 27.18 16.81
C LYS A 620 9.50 27.03 17.54
N THR A 621 8.39 27.45 16.92
CA THR A 621 7.06 27.38 17.51
C THR A 621 6.30 26.08 17.17
N MET A 622 6.98 25.08 16.61
CA MET A 622 6.41 23.77 16.34
C MET A 622 5.77 23.18 17.60
N ILE A 623 6.52 23.13 18.70
CA ILE A 623 6.05 22.75 20.02
C ILE A 623 6.33 23.88 21.01
N ASN A 624 5.29 24.40 21.66
CA ASN A 624 5.40 25.28 22.79
C ASN A 624 4.79 24.61 24.02
N SER A 625 5.55 24.52 25.11
CA SER A 625 5.05 24.03 26.38
C SER A 625 4.59 25.17 27.28
N TYR A 626 3.33 25.14 27.64
CA TYR A 626 2.82 26.00 28.72
C TYR A 626 2.30 25.15 29.87
N MET A 627 2.97 25.27 31.05
CA MET A 627 2.57 24.57 32.26
C MET A 627 1.54 25.38 33.04
N ALA A 628 0.25 25.20 32.74
CA ALA A 628 -0.82 25.76 33.56
C ALA A 628 -1.58 24.72 34.41
N SER A 629 -1.77 23.50 33.94
CA SER A 629 -2.47 22.44 34.70
C SER A 629 -2.31 21.03 34.07
N GLY A 630 -1.10 20.70 33.63
CA GLY A 630 -0.76 19.44 32.96
C GLY A 630 -0.01 19.72 31.65
N PRO A 631 0.67 18.72 31.08
CA PRO A 631 1.38 18.90 29.83
C PRO A 631 0.37 19.12 28.68
N SER A 632 0.33 20.31 28.13
CA SER A 632 -0.36 20.60 26.88
C SER A 632 0.69 20.99 25.83
N ILE A 633 0.70 20.30 24.71
CA ILE A 633 1.45 20.71 23.52
C ILE A 633 0.66 21.85 22.87
N THR A 634 1.29 23.00 22.70
CA THR A 634 0.78 24.11 21.89
C THR A 634 1.80 24.44 20.81
N GLY A 635 1.39 25.00 19.72
CA GLY A 635 2.22 25.25 18.54
C GLY A 635 1.63 24.56 17.32
N TRP A 636 2.22 24.79 16.14
CA TRP A 636 1.67 24.25 14.90
C TRP A 636 1.84 22.73 14.75
N PHE A 637 2.55 22.03 15.64
CA PHE A 637 2.55 20.56 15.72
C PHE A 637 1.12 20.03 15.84
N ASN A 638 0.26 20.71 16.61
CA ASN A 638 -1.13 20.31 16.78
C ASN A 638 -1.94 20.45 15.48
N ASP A 639 -1.56 21.41 14.62
CA ASP A 639 -2.26 21.69 13.37
C ASP A 639 -2.02 20.59 12.31
N PHE A 640 -1.06 19.68 12.55
CA PHE A 640 -0.83 18.48 11.74
C PHE A 640 -1.85 17.37 12.00
N PHE A 641 -2.64 17.45 13.06
CA PHE A 641 -3.57 16.41 13.44
C PHE A 641 -4.99 16.96 13.48
N PHE A 642 -5.89 16.31 12.73
CA PHE A 642 -7.32 16.63 12.79
C PHE A 642 -7.89 16.33 14.18
N ASP A 643 -7.49 15.20 14.78
CA ASP A 643 -7.73 14.91 16.20
C ASP A 643 -6.37 14.79 16.90
N ILE A 644 -6.03 15.80 17.70
CA ILE A 644 -4.77 15.84 18.45
C ILE A 644 -4.62 14.66 19.42
N ASN A 645 -5.73 14.12 19.95
CA ASN A 645 -5.66 12.95 20.82
C ASN A 645 -5.18 11.72 20.05
N LYS A 646 -5.51 11.60 18.77
CA LYS A 646 -4.93 10.60 17.88
C LYS A 646 -3.43 10.87 17.60
N GLY A 647 -3.03 12.11 17.41
CA GLY A 647 -1.63 12.48 17.13
C GLY A 647 -0.65 12.28 18.28
N LEU A 648 -1.13 12.18 19.47
CA LEU A 648 -0.27 12.02 20.66
C LEU A 648 0.04 10.55 20.99
N ASN A 649 -0.63 9.58 20.39
CA ASN A 649 -0.44 8.15 20.65
C ASN A 649 0.30 7.45 19.49
N TRP A 650 0.61 6.18 19.69
CA TRP A 650 1.18 5.31 18.71
C TRP A 650 0.09 4.75 17.77
N ASP A 651 0.47 4.55 16.53
CA ASP A 651 -0.40 3.97 15.52
C ASP A 651 0.30 2.82 14.78
N TYR A 652 0.18 1.61 15.33
CA TYR A 652 0.58 0.40 14.63
C TYR A 652 -0.51 -0.03 13.67
N VAL A 653 -0.28 0.14 12.38
CA VAL A 653 -1.25 -0.18 11.35
C VAL A 653 -0.76 -1.28 10.42
N VAL A 654 -1.69 -2.11 9.95
CA VAL A 654 -1.43 -3.20 9.02
C VAL A 654 -2.48 -3.25 7.93
N ALA A 655 -2.05 -3.41 6.68
CA ALA A 655 -2.92 -3.60 5.54
C ALA A 655 -2.64 -4.95 4.88
N ASP A 656 -3.69 -5.70 4.55
CA ASP A 656 -3.59 -6.83 3.66
C ASP A 656 -3.66 -6.34 2.21
N VAL A 657 -2.59 -6.56 1.46
CA VAL A 657 -2.42 -5.99 0.11
C VAL A 657 -2.54 -7.01 -1.00
N HIS A 658 -2.34 -8.30 -0.70
CA HIS A 658 -2.47 -9.37 -1.70
C HIS A 658 -2.83 -10.70 -1.05
N THR A 659 -3.63 -11.52 -1.75
CA THR A 659 -3.97 -12.89 -1.31
C THR A 659 -3.63 -13.90 -2.40
N GLN A 660 -2.82 -14.89 -2.05
CA GLN A 660 -2.55 -16.08 -2.86
C GLN A 660 -3.44 -17.23 -2.38
N PRO A 661 -4.52 -17.61 -3.10
CA PRO A 661 -5.46 -18.60 -2.60
C PRO A 661 -4.93 -20.04 -2.70
N THR A 662 -4.13 -20.37 -3.74
CA THR A 662 -3.61 -21.73 -3.97
C THR A 662 -2.10 -21.76 -4.16
N ASP A 663 -1.51 -22.92 -3.90
CA ASP A 663 -0.12 -23.22 -4.30
C ASP A 663 -0.04 -23.64 -5.79
N GLN A 664 1.17 -23.91 -6.27
CA GLN A 664 1.41 -24.36 -7.66
C GLN A 664 0.74 -25.70 -8.00
N ALA A 665 0.41 -26.52 -7.01
CA ALA A 665 -0.28 -27.80 -7.18
C ALA A 665 -1.82 -27.66 -7.10
N GLY A 666 -2.34 -26.46 -6.89
CA GLY A 666 -3.77 -26.15 -6.74
C GLY A 666 -4.33 -26.41 -5.35
N ASN A 667 -3.50 -26.70 -4.34
CA ASN A 667 -3.96 -26.83 -2.95
C ASN A 667 -4.29 -25.46 -2.37
N LEU A 668 -5.40 -25.34 -1.64
CA LEU A 668 -5.75 -24.11 -0.91
C LEU A 668 -4.71 -23.85 0.19
N VAL A 669 -3.98 -22.74 0.11
CA VAL A 669 -2.99 -22.30 1.09
C VAL A 669 -3.40 -21.02 1.78
N GLY A 670 -4.11 -20.12 1.09
CA GLY A 670 -4.62 -18.86 1.62
C GLY A 670 -3.52 -18.00 2.23
N HIS A 671 -2.40 -17.83 1.52
CA HIS A 671 -1.35 -16.88 1.96
C HIS A 671 -1.84 -15.45 1.75
N VAL A 672 -1.71 -14.62 2.79
CA VAL A 672 -2.07 -13.20 2.73
C VAL A 672 -0.83 -12.38 3.06
N LEU A 673 -0.44 -11.51 2.13
CA LEU A 673 0.66 -10.55 2.33
C LEU A 673 0.12 -9.32 3.06
N HIS A 674 0.74 -9.03 4.19
CA HIS A 674 0.48 -7.84 5.00
C HIS A 674 1.69 -6.91 4.97
N VAL A 675 1.41 -5.62 4.89
CA VAL A 675 2.38 -4.53 5.02
C VAL A 675 1.92 -3.59 6.11
N GLY A 676 2.86 -2.98 6.84
CA GLY A 676 2.51 -2.09 7.93
C GLY A 676 3.70 -1.30 8.45
N ASN A 677 3.43 -0.38 9.35
CA ASN A 677 4.45 0.35 10.07
C ASN A 677 4.90 -0.37 11.35
N GLY A 678 5.99 0.09 11.92
CA GLY A 678 6.55 -0.39 13.18
C GLY A 678 6.99 0.76 14.08
N TYR A 679 7.98 0.61 14.94
CA TYR A 679 8.49 1.68 15.81
C TYR A 679 8.90 2.92 15.04
N ILE A 680 8.68 4.10 15.64
CA ILE A 680 9.36 5.32 15.21
C ILE A 680 10.79 5.23 15.72
N ASN A 681 11.77 5.20 14.81
CA ASN A 681 13.18 5.21 15.15
C ASN A 681 13.71 6.64 15.18
N LYS A 682 14.67 6.94 16.04
CA LYS A 682 15.39 8.22 16.00
C LYS A 682 16.67 8.09 15.21
N GLY A 683 16.95 9.10 14.36
CA GLY A 683 18.15 9.22 13.59
C GLY A 683 18.96 10.46 13.98
N VAL A 684 20.21 10.48 13.52
CA VAL A 684 21.10 11.66 13.58
C VAL A 684 21.49 12.00 12.15
N PHE A 685 21.37 13.28 11.80
CA PHE A 685 21.56 13.81 10.45
C PHE A 685 22.60 14.93 10.46
N LEU A 686 23.57 14.89 9.55
CA LEU A 686 24.55 15.96 9.35
C LEU A 686 24.10 16.81 8.15
N ALA A 687 23.47 17.93 8.42
CA ALA A 687 22.90 18.83 7.42
C ALA A 687 23.55 20.23 7.49
N PRO A 688 23.43 21.06 6.44
CA PRO A 688 23.84 22.46 6.50
C PRO A 688 23.11 23.21 7.62
N ASN A 689 23.82 24.08 8.33
CA ASN A 689 23.21 24.94 9.34
C ASN A 689 22.25 25.95 8.65
N PRO A 690 20.96 26.03 9.00
CA PRO A 690 20.00 26.94 8.36
C PRO A 690 20.36 28.41 8.44
N THR A 691 21.19 28.81 9.42
CA THR A 691 21.67 30.18 9.59
C THR A 691 23.09 30.40 9.05
N ASN A 692 23.81 29.33 8.66
CA ASN A 692 25.14 29.37 8.05
C ASN A 692 25.37 28.13 7.16
N PRO A 693 24.84 28.09 5.94
CA PRO A 693 24.84 26.90 5.08
C PRO A 693 26.20 26.30 4.72
N GLU A 694 27.28 27.05 4.88
CA GLU A 694 28.66 26.56 4.69
C GLU A 694 29.14 25.64 5.82
N GLN A 695 28.44 25.60 6.95
CA GLN A 695 28.78 24.82 8.13
C GLN A 695 27.83 23.65 8.30
N LEU A 696 28.35 22.40 8.38
CA LEU A 696 27.57 21.26 8.82
C LEU A 696 27.21 21.36 10.29
N MET A 697 26.02 20.87 10.65
CA MET A 697 25.55 20.77 12.02
C MET A 697 24.84 19.42 12.20
N ALA A 698 24.87 18.87 13.41
CA ALA A 698 24.16 17.65 13.73
C ALA A 698 22.74 17.96 14.23
N PHE A 699 21.77 17.21 13.73
CA PHE A 699 20.35 17.26 14.06
C PHE A 699 19.88 15.89 14.51
N ALA A 700 18.88 15.82 15.37
CA ALA A 700 18.16 14.61 15.75
C ALA A 700 16.75 14.67 15.18
N GLY A 701 16.24 13.57 14.64
CA GLY A 701 14.88 13.53 14.11
C GLY A 701 14.30 12.11 14.08
N PRO A 702 12.96 11.98 14.12
CA PRO A 702 12.28 10.72 14.01
C PRO A 702 12.09 10.31 12.55
N VAL A 703 12.15 8.99 12.30
CA VAL A 703 11.82 8.33 11.02
C VAL A 703 10.94 7.12 11.26
N SER A 704 10.12 6.76 10.29
CA SER A 704 9.24 5.62 10.33
C SER A 704 9.99 4.29 10.12
N SER A 705 9.31 3.16 10.31
CA SER A 705 9.85 1.85 9.94
C SER A 705 8.81 0.99 9.24
N PHE A 706 9.18 0.47 8.08
CA PHE A 706 8.37 -0.43 7.28
C PHE A 706 8.56 -1.87 7.73
N HIS A 707 7.45 -2.63 7.79
CA HIS A 707 7.42 -4.04 8.13
C HIS A 707 6.45 -4.80 7.25
N TYR A 708 6.65 -6.12 7.10
CA TYR A 708 5.74 -6.99 6.36
C TYR A 708 5.69 -8.40 6.95
N GLU A 709 4.59 -9.10 6.68
CA GLU A 709 4.37 -10.49 7.13
C GLU A 709 3.45 -11.24 6.17
N VAL A 710 3.64 -12.56 6.02
CA VAL A 710 2.74 -13.43 5.27
C VAL A 710 2.05 -14.38 6.23
N THR A 711 0.72 -14.34 6.28
CA THR A 711 -0.10 -15.30 7.03
C THR A 711 -0.58 -16.43 6.14
N ASN A 712 -1.23 -17.44 6.72
CA ASN A 712 -1.75 -18.62 6.04
C ASN A 712 -3.26 -18.77 6.28
N ASN A 713 -3.92 -19.68 5.53
CA ASN A 713 -5.32 -20.03 5.73
C ASN A 713 -6.28 -18.84 5.69
N PHE A 714 -6.02 -17.86 4.82
CA PHE A 714 -6.80 -16.63 4.66
C PHE A 714 -6.88 -15.77 5.94
N LYS A 715 -5.96 -15.95 6.89
CA LYS A 715 -5.91 -15.14 8.10
C LYS A 715 -5.54 -13.70 7.74
N ARG A 716 -6.41 -12.75 8.12
CA ARG A 716 -6.16 -11.31 8.01
C ARG A 716 -5.85 -10.75 9.38
N LEU A 717 -4.77 -9.98 9.46
CA LEU A 717 -4.34 -9.37 10.72
C LEU A 717 -5.16 -8.09 10.97
N THR A 718 -5.52 -7.89 12.22
CA THR A 718 -6.06 -6.62 12.71
C THR A 718 -4.93 -5.78 13.28
N ASP A 719 -5.17 -4.46 13.44
CA ASP A 719 -4.20 -3.56 14.05
C ASP A 719 -3.85 -4.00 15.48
N GLN A 720 -4.83 -4.51 16.24
CA GLN A 720 -4.59 -5.01 17.58
C GLN A 720 -3.64 -6.22 17.59
N GLU A 721 -3.79 -7.13 16.62
CA GLU A 721 -2.89 -8.28 16.48
C GLU A 721 -1.50 -7.84 16.01
N TRP A 722 -1.42 -6.81 15.16
CA TRP A 722 -0.18 -6.22 14.72
C TRP A 722 0.53 -5.47 15.84
N GLU A 723 -0.17 -4.59 16.56
CA GLU A 723 0.30 -3.85 17.73
C GLU A 723 0.87 -4.77 18.79
N GLN A 724 0.18 -5.90 19.11
CA GLN A 724 0.64 -6.88 20.09
C GLN A 724 2.04 -7.41 19.81
N LYS A 725 2.49 -7.46 18.54
CA LYS A 725 3.83 -7.89 18.15
C LYS A 725 4.92 -6.89 18.56
N PHE A 726 4.56 -5.62 18.79
CA PHE A 726 5.48 -4.55 19.15
C PHE A 726 5.41 -4.17 20.63
N MET A 727 4.34 -4.50 21.34
CA MET A 727 4.09 -4.05 22.72
C MET A 727 4.81 -4.87 23.79
N TRP A 728 5.32 -6.06 23.48
CA TRP A 728 6.00 -6.92 24.47
C TRP A 728 7.52 -6.85 24.29
N ASP A 729 8.25 -6.49 25.34
CA ASP A 729 9.72 -6.35 25.38
C ASP A 729 10.53 -7.63 25.07
N GLY A 730 9.92 -8.61 24.48
CA GLY A 730 10.54 -9.88 24.15
C GLY A 730 10.49 -10.16 22.65
N GLU A 731 11.16 -9.41 21.83
CA GLU A 731 11.52 -9.53 20.39
C GLU A 731 11.32 -10.93 19.69
N VAL A 732 10.37 -11.73 20.14
CA VAL A 732 10.00 -13.02 19.61
C VAL A 732 8.75 -12.81 18.77
N ASP A 733 8.86 -12.82 17.46
CA ASP A 733 7.80 -12.69 16.44
C ASP A 733 7.50 -11.27 15.93
N LEU A 734 8.48 -10.34 15.96
CA LEU A 734 8.35 -9.07 15.22
C LEU A 734 8.18 -9.35 13.71
N PRO A 735 7.29 -8.61 13.03
CA PRO A 735 7.19 -8.70 11.59
C PRO A 735 8.50 -8.36 10.90
N SER A 736 8.74 -8.97 9.74
CA SER A 736 9.99 -8.81 9.01
C SER A 736 10.23 -7.37 8.58
N ARG A 737 11.48 -6.93 8.63
CA ARG A 737 11.96 -5.70 7.98
C ARG A 737 12.81 -6.06 6.76
N PRO A 738 12.81 -5.24 5.71
CA PRO A 738 13.71 -5.44 4.59
C PRO A 738 15.18 -5.44 5.03
N ASP A 739 16.00 -6.30 4.47
CA ASP A 739 17.42 -6.42 4.84
C ASP A 739 18.28 -5.25 4.34
N TRP A 740 17.88 -4.59 3.27
CA TRP A 740 18.60 -3.47 2.67
C TRP A 740 18.62 -2.20 3.55
N ILE A 741 17.70 -2.05 4.53
CA ILE A 741 17.74 -0.93 5.48
C ILE A 741 19.03 -0.93 6.34
N ARG A 742 19.72 -2.07 6.45
CA ARG A 742 20.94 -2.25 7.25
C ARG A 742 22.12 -1.40 6.78
N SER A 743 22.00 -0.78 5.62
CA SER A 743 22.97 0.20 5.11
C SER A 743 23.03 1.49 5.95
N TYR A 744 21.92 1.84 6.63
CA TYR A 744 21.81 3.07 7.43
C TYR A 744 21.20 2.85 8.82
N VAL A 745 20.56 1.71 9.07
CA VAL A 745 19.96 1.39 10.36
C VAL A 745 20.94 0.57 11.19
N ALA A 746 21.38 1.14 12.31
CA ALA A 746 22.12 0.39 13.34
C ALA A 746 21.20 -0.61 14.05
N GLY A 747 21.74 -1.77 14.41
CA GLY A 747 20.98 -2.82 15.07
C GLY A 747 20.57 -2.48 16.51
N PRO A 748 19.87 -3.42 17.20
CA PRO A 748 19.30 -3.19 18.53
C PRO A 748 20.33 -2.95 19.63
N TYR A 749 21.63 -3.20 19.36
CA TYR A 749 22.72 -2.89 20.28
C TYR A 749 23.62 -1.76 19.78
N GLY A 750 23.21 -1.04 18.72
CA GLY A 750 23.97 0.06 18.12
C GLY A 750 25.12 -0.38 17.20
N GLU A 751 25.10 -1.64 16.74
CA GLU A 751 26.08 -2.19 15.80
C GLU A 751 25.76 -1.82 14.35
N ALA A 752 26.77 -1.47 13.56
CA ALA A 752 26.64 -1.41 12.11
C ALA A 752 26.56 -2.83 11.52
N ARG A 753 25.64 -3.06 10.61
CA ARG A 753 25.42 -4.37 9.95
C ARG A 753 25.85 -4.30 8.50
N SER A 754 26.50 -5.36 8.00
CA SER A 754 27.00 -5.43 6.63
C SER A 754 26.36 -6.52 5.79
N ASP A 755 25.38 -7.24 6.34
CA ASP A 755 24.74 -8.41 5.78
C ASP A 755 23.44 -8.15 5.01
N GLY A 756 23.05 -6.88 4.86
CA GLY A 756 21.90 -6.48 4.04
C GLY A 756 22.23 -6.38 2.55
N ARG A 757 21.20 -6.47 1.70
CA ARG A 757 21.35 -6.19 0.25
C ARG A 757 21.79 -4.74 0.05
N LYS A 758 22.73 -4.53 -0.85
CA LYS A 758 23.29 -3.20 -1.15
C LYS A 758 23.01 -2.82 -2.59
N LEU A 759 22.74 -1.54 -2.80
CA LEU A 759 22.67 -0.98 -4.15
C LEU A 759 24.06 -0.96 -4.79
N LYS A 760 24.12 -1.12 -6.10
CA LYS A 760 25.35 -1.00 -6.86
C LYS A 760 25.97 0.37 -6.64
N GLY A 761 27.21 0.42 -6.10
CA GLY A 761 27.91 1.65 -5.75
C GLY A 761 27.97 1.96 -4.25
N ASP A 762 27.29 1.20 -3.39
CA ASP A 762 27.37 1.33 -1.93
C ASP A 762 28.72 1.00 -1.33
N VAL A 763 29.57 0.31 -2.06
CA VAL A 763 30.88 -0.06 -1.58
C VAL A 763 31.89 1.01 -1.96
N TYR A 764 32.06 2.00 -1.09
CA TYR A 764 33.18 2.92 -1.16
C TYR A 764 34.43 2.26 -0.59
N THR A 765 35.27 1.71 -1.45
CA THR A 765 36.54 1.07 -1.05
C THR A 765 37.71 2.05 -1.05
N GLY A 766 37.55 3.29 -1.41
CA GLY A 766 38.69 4.24 -1.52
C GLY A 766 39.70 3.92 -2.61
N THR A 767 39.58 2.82 -3.31
CA THR A 767 40.55 2.28 -4.29
C THR A 767 40.07 2.37 -5.74
N GLY A 768 38.82 2.79 -5.99
CA GLY A 768 38.27 2.95 -7.36
C GLY A 768 38.00 1.63 -8.10
N GLU A 769 38.05 0.48 -7.46
CA GLU A 769 37.66 -0.80 -8.04
C GLU A 769 36.18 -1.08 -7.82
N ASP A 770 35.48 -1.55 -8.87
CA ASP A 770 34.05 -1.91 -8.83
C ASP A 770 33.86 -3.18 -7.97
N PRO A 771 33.18 -3.14 -6.81
CA PRO A 771 33.04 -4.31 -5.95
C PRO A 771 32.03 -5.35 -6.45
N ALA A 772 31.29 -5.06 -7.52
CA ALA A 772 30.45 -6.07 -8.17
C ALA A 772 31.29 -7.18 -8.81
N GLU A 773 32.63 -6.96 -8.99
CA GLU A 773 33.64 -7.97 -9.29
C GLU A 773 34.43 -8.44 -8.05
N ALA A 774 34.20 -7.90 -6.85
CA ALA A 774 34.71 -8.50 -5.62
C ALA A 774 34.06 -9.88 -5.49
N MET A 775 34.81 -10.90 -5.85
CA MET A 775 34.44 -12.29 -5.91
C MET A 775 33.47 -12.69 -4.81
N LYS A 776 32.27 -13.18 -5.16
CA LYS A 776 31.50 -13.99 -4.22
C LYS A 776 32.41 -15.06 -3.69
N ASP A 777 32.59 -15.13 -2.37
CA ASP A 777 33.42 -16.20 -1.74
C ASP A 777 32.91 -17.58 -2.14
N LEU A 778 31.64 -17.67 -2.52
CA LEU A 778 30.92 -18.86 -2.92
C LEU A 778 30.03 -18.53 -4.15
N ASP A 779 30.27 -19.22 -5.27
CA ASP A 779 29.52 -19.01 -6.52
C ASP A 779 28.11 -19.64 -6.50
N TYR A 780 28.02 -20.87 -6.00
CA TYR A 780 26.75 -21.58 -5.85
C TYR A 780 26.83 -22.67 -4.78
N LEU A 781 25.72 -23.11 -4.25
CA LEU A 781 25.57 -24.28 -3.39
C LEU A 781 24.43 -25.16 -3.92
N LEU A 782 24.75 -26.38 -4.33
CA LEU A 782 23.79 -27.42 -4.67
C LEU A 782 23.74 -28.48 -3.57
N ALA A 783 22.53 -28.84 -3.13
CA ALA A 783 22.28 -29.94 -2.21
C ALA A 783 21.44 -31.02 -2.93
N PHE A 784 22.05 -32.18 -3.22
CA PHE A 784 21.38 -33.24 -4.01
C PHE A 784 21.83 -34.64 -3.62
N PRO A 785 21.00 -35.68 -3.86
CA PRO A 785 19.60 -35.58 -4.24
C PRO A 785 18.73 -34.93 -3.14
N ASN A 786 17.67 -34.26 -3.49
CA ASN A 786 16.68 -33.76 -2.53
C ASN A 786 15.29 -33.94 -3.14
N PRO A 787 14.48 -34.93 -2.67
CA PRO A 787 14.68 -35.74 -1.46
C PRO A 787 15.89 -36.70 -1.53
N ALA A 788 16.57 -36.89 -0.38
CA ALA A 788 17.69 -37.78 -0.18
C ALA A 788 17.26 -39.08 0.54
N SER A 789 18.02 -40.18 0.36
CA SER A 789 17.76 -41.43 1.07
C SER A 789 18.96 -41.80 1.96
N ASP A 790 20.07 -42.22 1.34
CA ASP A 790 21.23 -42.75 2.06
C ASP A 790 22.37 -41.72 2.18
N GLU A 791 22.44 -40.78 1.25
CA GLU A 791 23.50 -39.78 1.20
C GLU A 791 22.99 -38.45 0.59
N LEU A 792 23.62 -37.34 0.99
CA LEU A 792 23.42 -36.00 0.49
C LEU A 792 24.77 -35.43 0.05
N HIS A 793 24.84 -34.92 -1.17
CA HIS A 793 25.97 -34.19 -1.69
C HIS A 793 25.72 -32.68 -1.58
N LEU A 794 26.74 -31.95 -1.13
CA LEU A 794 26.81 -30.50 -1.14
C LEU A 794 27.93 -30.10 -2.10
N ARG A 795 27.54 -29.65 -3.30
CA ARG A 795 28.48 -29.17 -4.31
C ARG A 795 28.45 -27.65 -4.36
N PHE A 796 29.65 -27.06 -4.32
CA PHE A 796 29.84 -25.60 -4.31
C PHE A 796 31.20 -25.21 -4.88
N VAL A 797 31.34 -23.96 -5.32
CA VAL A 797 32.62 -23.39 -5.78
C VAL A 797 33.03 -22.28 -4.83
N LEU A 798 34.24 -22.37 -4.32
CA LEU A 798 34.89 -21.28 -3.60
C LEU A 798 35.80 -20.49 -4.53
N ASN A 799 35.71 -19.18 -4.48
CA ASN A 799 36.56 -18.27 -5.26
C ASN A 799 37.79 -17.79 -4.46
N THR A 800 37.70 -17.85 -3.13
CA THR A 800 38.80 -17.52 -2.20
C THR A 800 38.95 -18.64 -1.14
N PRO A 801 40.13 -18.78 -0.48
CA PRO A 801 40.29 -19.75 0.61
C PRO A 801 39.36 -19.42 1.77
N GLN A 802 38.44 -20.32 2.11
CA GLN A 802 37.41 -20.09 3.15
C GLN A 802 37.25 -21.27 4.09
N GLY A 803 36.97 -20.96 5.37
CA GLY A 803 36.52 -21.96 6.33
C GLY A 803 35.07 -22.36 6.03
N VAL A 804 34.84 -23.68 5.84
CA VAL A 804 33.48 -24.17 5.56
C VAL A 804 32.93 -24.92 6.77
N ASN A 805 31.70 -24.54 7.17
CA ASN A 805 30.95 -25.19 8.23
C ASN A 805 29.55 -25.54 7.74
N VAL A 806 29.13 -26.79 7.98
CA VAL A 806 27.76 -27.25 7.62
C VAL A 806 27.07 -27.70 8.90
N GLU A 807 25.91 -27.13 9.19
CA GLU A 807 25.10 -27.52 10.34
C GLU A 807 23.70 -27.92 9.83
N ILE A 808 23.19 -29.03 10.37
CA ILE A 808 21.86 -29.54 9.97
C ILE A 808 21.01 -29.68 11.21
N PHE A 809 19.80 -29.13 11.12
CA PHE A 809 18.82 -29.04 12.20
C PHE A 809 17.53 -29.80 11.84
N ASP A 810 16.87 -30.36 12.84
CA ASP A 810 15.53 -30.92 12.69
C ASP A 810 14.47 -29.80 12.71
N THR A 811 13.20 -30.15 12.47
CA THR A 811 12.06 -29.20 12.47
C THR A 811 11.80 -28.52 13.82
N ARG A 812 12.47 -28.93 14.89
CA ARG A 812 12.40 -28.31 16.22
C ARG A 812 13.59 -27.39 16.49
N GLY A 813 14.43 -27.13 15.48
CA GLY A 813 15.65 -26.32 15.62
C GLY A 813 16.78 -27.01 16.40
N ARG A 814 16.69 -28.32 16.66
CA ARG A 814 17.75 -29.08 17.33
C ARG A 814 18.82 -29.45 16.32
N LEU A 815 20.11 -29.16 16.64
CA LEU A 815 21.24 -29.55 15.83
C LEU A 815 21.37 -31.09 15.77
N VAL A 816 21.30 -31.63 14.56
CA VAL A 816 21.38 -33.06 14.27
C VAL A 816 22.81 -33.44 13.86
N SER A 817 23.44 -32.59 13.06
CA SER A 817 24.80 -32.85 12.60
C SER A 817 25.57 -31.55 12.33
N ARG A 818 26.91 -31.61 12.52
CA ARG A 818 27.81 -30.51 12.18
C ARG A 818 29.06 -31.08 11.52
N HIS A 819 29.40 -30.48 10.38
CA HIS A 819 30.62 -30.86 9.61
C HIS A 819 31.49 -29.61 9.43
N TYR A 820 32.68 -29.60 9.99
CA TYR A 820 33.66 -28.53 9.83
C TYR A 820 34.80 -29.00 8.96
N HIS A 821 35.04 -28.33 7.83
CA HIS A 821 36.05 -28.72 6.82
C HIS A 821 37.30 -27.82 6.83
N GLY A 822 37.46 -26.96 7.84
CA GLY A 822 38.61 -26.05 7.90
C GLY A 822 38.61 -25.07 6.72
N ILE A 823 39.81 -24.54 6.39
CA ILE A 823 39.98 -23.65 5.23
C ILE A 823 40.18 -24.52 3.97
N LEU A 824 39.22 -24.41 3.04
CA LEU A 824 39.29 -25.04 1.73
C LEU A 824 39.86 -24.06 0.70
N SER A 825 40.60 -24.60 -0.31
CA SER A 825 41.17 -23.79 -1.39
C SER A 825 40.11 -23.35 -2.42
N PRO A 826 40.38 -22.30 -3.22
CA PRO A 826 39.52 -21.93 -4.34
C PRO A 826 39.43 -23.08 -5.35
N ALA A 827 38.25 -23.70 -5.43
CA ALA A 827 37.92 -24.79 -6.35
C ALA A 827 36.44 -25.16 -6.21
N GLU A 828 35.98 -26.05 -7.11
CA GLU A 828 34.73 -26.79 -6.91
C GLU A 828 34.96 -27.87 -5.84
N HIS A 829 34.05 -27.99 -4.88
CA HIS A 829 34.04 -28.94 -3.80
C HIS A 829 32.76 -29.76 -3.80
N ASP A 830 32.85 -31.03 -3.40
CA ASP A 830 31.71 -31.93 -3.18
C ASP A 830 31.85 -32.58 -1.80
N ILE A 831 30.99 -32.19 -0.86
CA ILE A 831 30.94 -32.75 0.49
C ILE A 831 29.79 -33.76 0.54
N GLN A 832 30.15 -35.02 0.86
CA GLN A 832 29.21 -36.11 1.02
C GLN A 832 28.80 -36.27 2.48
N ILE A 833 27.49 -36.26 2.77
CA ILE A 833 26.94 -36.49 4.10
C ILE A 833 26.15 -37.79 4.09
N ASN A 834 26.53 -38.74 4.94
CA ASN A 834 25.84 -40.02 5.09
C ASN A 834 24.57 -39.84 5.92
N LEU A 835 23.42 -40.22 5.36
CA LEU A 835 22.10 -40.11 5.97
C LEU A 835 21.51 -41.45 6.45
N SER A 836 22.22 -42.56 6.29
CA SER A 836 21.72 -43.93 6.53
C SER A 836 21.20 -44.16 7.98
N GLN A 837 21.55 -43.31 8.91
CA GLN A 837 21.11 -43.38 10.32
C GLN A 837 20.09 -42.30 10.68
N TRP A 838 19.58 -41.54 9.69
CA TRP A 838 18.68 -40.42 9.94
C TRP A 838 17.20 -40.83 9.80
N GLU A 839 16.36 -40.25 10.65
CA GLU A 839 14.91 -40.45 10.53
C GLU A 839 14.39 -39.76 9.27
N LYS A 840 13.36 -40.38 8.67
CA LYS A 840 12.66 -39.76 7.53
C LYS A 840 11.97 -38.49 7.97
N GLY A 841 12.13 -37.44 7.19
CA GLY A 841 11.51 -36.18 7.53
C GLY A 841 12.18 -34.97 6.89
N LEU A 842 11.80 -33.79 7.39
CA LEU A 842 12.27 -32.49 6.96
C LEU A 842 13.43 -32.03 7.85
N TYR A 843 14.49 -31.50 7.25
CA TYR A 843 15.67 -30.95 7.93
C TYR A 843 16.04 -29.61 7.30
N PHE A 844 16.74 -28.77 8.06
CA PHE A 844 17.29 -27.49 7.61
C PHE A 844 18.80 -27.53 7.67
N LEU A 845 19.44 -27.33 6.52
CA LEU A 845 20.90 -27.29 6.37
C LEU A 845 21.34 -25.83 6.30
N ASN A 846 22.21 -25.42 7.21
CA ASN A 846 22.93 -24.17 7.19
C ASN A 846 24.38 -24.39 6.74
N PHE A 847 24.70 -23.84 5.58
CA PHE A 847 26.04 -23.86 5.01
C PHE A 847 26.69 -22.49 5.20
N ARG A 848 27.86 -22.46 5.82
CA ARG A 848 28.63 -21.22 6.01
C ARG A 848 29.99 -21.36 5.35
N ALA A 849 30.36 -20.40 4.49
CA ALA A 849 31.68 -20.22 3.92
C ALA A 849 32.12 -18.77 4.15
N GLY A 850 33.11 -18.56 5.02
CA GLY A 850 33.50 -17.22 5.44
C GLY A 850 32.36 -16.44 6.10
N SER A 851 32.03 -15.29 5.55
CA SER A 851 30.91 -14.48 5.98
C SER A 851 29.56 -14.93 5.41
N GLN A 852 29.52 -15.72 4.34
CA GLN A 852 28.31 -16.17 3.68
C GLN A 852 27.64 -17.32 4.44
N LEU A 853 26.31 -17.22 4.63
CA LEU A 853 25.45 -18.25 5.19
C LEU A 853 24.34 -18.55 4.21
N ILE A 854 24.22 -19.80 3.78
CA ILE A 854 23.12 -20.27 2.92
C ILE A 854 22.36 -21.36 3.66
N SER A 855 21.04 -21.19 3.76
CA SER A 855 20.15 -22.21 4.33
C SER A 855 19.42 -22.97 3.22
N LYS A 856 19.36 -24.29 3.33
CA LYS A 856 18.66 -25.18 2.41
C LYS A 856 17.73 -26.12 3.16
N LYS A 857 16.59 -26.38 2.56
CA LYS A 857 15.62 -27.35 3.05
C LYS A 857 15.94 -28.72 2.46
N ILE A 858 16.09 -29.73 3.32
CA ILE A 858 16.43 -31.10 2.92
C ILE A 858 15.31 -32.04 3.35
N ILE A 859 14.87 -32.87 2.45
CA ILE A 859 13.88 -33.92 2.70
C ILE A 859 14.59 -35.28 2.67
N ILE A 860 14.40 -36.08 3.72
CA ILE A 860 14.94 -37.45 3.82
C ILE A 860 13.78 -38.44 3.70
N ASN A 861 13.87 -39.38 2.71
CA ASN A 861 12.84 -40.34 2.39
C ASN A 861 13.08 -41.71 3.05
#